data_697bc49d90c745da829566fd839cd3d5
#
_entry.id   697bc49d90c745da829566fd839cd3d5
#
_cell.length_a   1.000
_cell.length_b   1.000
_cell.length_c   1.000
_cell.angle_alpha   90.00
_cell.angle_beta   90.00
_cell.angle_gamma   90.00
#
_symmetry.space_group_name_H-M   'P 1'
#
loop_
_entity.id
_entity.type
_entity.pdbx_description
1 polymer ?
#
loop_
_entity_poly.entity_id
_entity_poly.type
_entity_poly.pdbx_seq_one_letter_code
_entity_poly.pdbx_strand_id
1 'polypeptide(L)'
;MADVFISYSRRDKAFIEDLRAALDASKRSVWVDLRDIPPSADWRDEIHQAITSSDAFVCVVSPDYVASPICQEELEFARANNKRLIPIIRRDIPTNQAPPALAALNWIFFRESDDPRQAFGKLLSALDTDLPYLRAGTRLLVRAKEWESKGRNASFMLRGKDLSEAEQWLATSGGKQPAPSQEQTQFIIASRHASTRRQRTTIGALTTGILITLALSIISMALYKVTSDQNTILRGHDIAGKANDALANSHLDQGLLLAVAASKQSDDFDTRNALLNGLDSAAYLDAVLIGAQPDGATTNANYTDVAYSADGSTIMAIDPHNNRVLLWNGATHKLRLSFTLQHQPDTLRNGILTTDSLTAAAISPDGRTVATKSSKSGIRLWSAGNGGLLATLANGDSGDITDDNPILSDSLRYSPDGSLLAWSECVDSLCETEQIGLWDFTQHMRLPSLPLTGSSTFGFSITLAFSPDSSRLAVGQEDNFTYLKNELGARIDVFDLFSGAVTQTVTLASDSAHGQSGDVRALAYSPDGSLLAIAGDQDTGGAAGQALFWNLAQRAFVGSPLSETDGPINTIAFSHDGQYVVTGMGGGVFGLRVWSVKQRVSLTPILRAHTEVINAVAFDPRASQFVSAGEDGQVLIWRQAPYSPFSHLETDGFNGLGQVAFSPNGALMATANTNEVTLWDVRTGAKVRSLPIPANERDNADDEVGGLAFSPDSKILAAGDKLAQVFLWNVGTGAMIGLPLEGHQQVLPGTNYSFVMDVTFSPDSKLLVTSGLDGQAIVWDVKLLAPVHKFTGITAQEQQAAFSPDGRYLAVAESQHDITIWDVASQSTVRTLKTSGVWVRALAFYPHQAATLAALDANGAITTWDVSKGATVGHPLVDGKLADTVFAPHLVFNATGSLLISSHDLTVSLWTMTQPGEGQRYVRAIVPEYSQINATLSPDGRYLAIATVGEVEVRYATLPGWRASACGIANRHLTHAEWQQASPNTPYQAIC
;
A
#
# COMPACT_ATOMS: atom_id res chain seq x y z
N MET A 1 22.74 -5.46 49.67
CA MET A 1 22.56 -5.46 51.13
C MET A 1 23.93 -5.29 51.70
N ALA A 2 24.08 -4.41 52.70
CA ALA A 2 25.38 -4.22 53.35
C ALA A 2 25.56 -5.32 54.43
N ASP A 3 26.75 -5.88 54.53
CA ASP A 3 27.06 -6.86 55.58
C ASP A 3 27.04 -6.21 56.97
N VAL A 4 27.47 -4.93 57.04
CA VAL A 4 27.65 -4.21 58.26
C VAL A 4 27.10 -2.79 58.16
N PHE A 5 26.25 -2.40 59.10
CA PHE A 5 25.87 -1.01 59.32
C PHE A 5 26.75 -0.43 60.44
N ILE A 6 27.33 0.72 60.22
CA ILE A 6 28.16 1.38 61.24
C ILE A 6 27.46 2.64 61.72
N SER A 7 27.06 2.62 63.00
CA SER A 7 26.54 3.78 63.72
C SER A 7 27.68 4.48 64.48
N TYR A 8 27.76 5.80 64.23
CA TYR A 8 28.90 6.59 64.80
C TYR A 8 28.54 8.07 64.95
N SER A 9 29.30 8.76 65.80
CA SER A 9 29.16 10.21 65.83
C SER A 9 29.96 10.88 64.73
N ARG A 10 29.42 11.91 64.10
CA ARG A 10 30.08 12.67 63.01
C ARG A 10 31.48 13.20 63.39
N ARG A 11 31.81 13.35 64.70
CA ARG A 11 33.16 13.72 65.17
C ARG A 11 34.18 12.60 65.00
N ASP A 12 33.73 11.36 64.85
CA ASP A 12 34.57 10.18 64.62
C ASP A 12 34.76 9.86 63.10
N LYS A 13 34.37 10.76 62.20
CA LYS A 13 34.36 10.58 60.76
C LYS A 13 35.67 10.05 60.17
N ALA A 14 36.80 10.64 60.52
CA ALA A 14 38.07 10.20 59.95
C ALA A 14 38.38 8.74 60.28
N PHE A 15 38.15 8.32 61.57
CA PHE A 15 38.24 6.92 61.92
C PHE A 15 37.32 5.99 61.19
N ILE A 16 36.08 6.45 60.86
CA ILE A 16 35.11 5.66 60.15
C ILE A 16 35.50 5.45 58.68
N GLU A 17 36.13 6.47 58.07
CA GLU A 17 36.63 6.32 56.68
C GLU A 17 37.77 5.27 56.64
N ASP A 18 38.68 5.25 57.62
CA ASP A 18 39.74 4.26 57.73
C ASP A 18 39.20 2.86 58.07
N LEU A 19 38.25 2.77 59.00
CA LEU A 19 37.58 1.51 59.35
C LEU A 19 36.81 0.91 58.21
N ARG A 20 36.09 1.75 57.46
CA ARG A 20 35.35 1.35 56.24
C ARG A 20 36.31 0.81 55.19
N ALA A 21 37.38 1.54 54.87
CA ALA A 21 38.39 1.12 53.93
C ALA A 21 38.96 -0.28 54.26
N ALA A 22 39.26 -0.48 55.60
CA ALA A 22 39.76 -1.76 56.06
C ALA A 22 38.73 -2.92 55.93
N LEU A 23 37.46 -2.63 56.20
CA LEU A 23 36.39 -3.61 56.06
C LEU A 23 36.13 -3.91 54.59
N ASP A 24 36.11 -2.88 53.72
CA ASP A 24 35.97 -3.04 52.27
C ASP A 24 37.12 -3.88 51.69
N ALA A 25 38.37 -3.62 52.14
CA ALA A 25 39.54 -4.42 51.76
C ALA A 25 39.41 -5.89 52.21
N SER A 26 38.69 -6.12 53.32
CA SER A 26 38.36 -7.47 53.82
C SER A 26 37.10 -8.07 53.16
N LYS A 27 36.62 -7.46 52.06
CA LYS A 27 35.43 -7.88 51.29
C LYS A 27 34.15 -7.87 52.12
N ARG A 28 33.99 -6.93 53.03
CA ARG A 28 32.75 -6.69 53.77
C ARG A 28 32.11 -5.41 53.28
N SER A 29 30.86 -5.54 52.83
CA SER A 29 30.07 -4.38 52.41
C SER A 29 29.60 -3.57 53.63
N VAL A 30 29.88 -2.29 53.64
CA VAL A 30 29.64 -1.41 54.81
C VAL A 30 28.73 -0.26 54.38
N TRP A 31 27.67 -0.05 55.16
CA TRP A 31 26.80 1.12 55.03
C TRP A 31 27.13 2.17 56.12
N VAL A 32 27.26 3.45 55.68
CA VAL A 32 27.46 4.60 56.57
C VAL A 32 26.68 5.82 56.03
N ASP A 33 26.16 6.65 56.98
CA ASP A 33 25.21 7.74 56.65
C ASP A 33 25.75 8.85 55.72
N LEU A 34 27.07 9.01 55.64
CA LEU A 34 27.71 10.14 54.92
C LEU A 34 27.71 10.07 53.40
N ARG A 35 27.55 8.90 52.80
CA ARG A 35 27.62 8.68 51.34
C ARG A 35 26.48 7.89 50.73
N ASP A 36 25.80 7.16 51.57
CA ASP A 36 24.88 6.14 51.09
C ASP A 36 23.42 6.62 51.09
N ILE A 37 23.16 7.88 51.53
CA ILE A 37 21.85 8.54 51.48
C ILE A 37 21.72 9.34 50.18
N PRO A 38 20.73 9.05 49.30
CA PRO A 38 20.49 9.81 48.07
C PRO A 38 20.09 11.27 48.34
N PRO A 39 20.48 12.25 47.47
CA PRO A 39 20.20 13.69 47.67
C PRO A 39 18.72 14.07 47.58
N SER A 40 17.77 13.35 47.76
CA SER A 40 16.32 13.68 47.74
C SER A 40 15.49 12.75 48.60
N ALA A 41 16.13 11.81 49.32
CA ALA A 41 15.47 10.85 50.16
C ALA A 41 15.21 11.35 51.58
N ASP A 42 14.16 10.84 52.24
CA ASP A 42 14.03 11.02 53.69
C ASP A 42 15.15 10.22 54.39
N TRP A 43 16.08 10.96 55.04
CA TRP A 43 17.27 10.38 55.63
C TRP A 43 16.97 9.35 56.74
N ARG A 44 15.84 9.48 57.44
CA ARG A 44 15.42 8.53 58.48
C ARG A 44 15.00 7.21 57.91
N ASP A 45 14.18 7.26 56.87
CA ASP A 45 13.70 6.05 56.19
C ASP A 45 14.86 5.27 55.57
N GLU A 46 15.83 5.95 54.96
CA GLU A 46 17.04 5.32 54.40
C GLU A 46 17.91 4.65 55.45
N ILE A 47 18.12 5.30 56.62
CA ILE A 47 18.86 4.72 57.74
C ILE A 47 18.13 3.50 58.30
N HIS A 48 16.83 3.58 58.52
CA HIS A 48 16.02 2.44 59.00
C HIS A 48 16.06 1.27 58.03
N GLN A 49 16.00 1.56 56.74
CA GLN A 49 16.12 0.54 55.70
C GLN A 49 17.49 -0.11 55.69
N ALA A 50 18.55 0.69 55.84
CA ALA A 50 19.93 0.22 55.86
C ALA A 50 20.20 -0.66 57.11
N ILE A 51 19.79 -0.22 58.32
CA ILE A 51 19.86 -1.03 59.51
C ILE A 51 19.09 -2.34 59.35
N THR A 52 17.89 -2.26 58.80
CA THR A 52 17.03 -3.44 58.60
C THR A 52 17.69 -4.42 57.65
N SER A 53 18.39 -3.96 56.63
CA SER A 53 18.98 -4.79 55.58
C SER A 53 20.40 -5.29 55.89
N SER A 54 21.07 -4.78 56.96
CA SER A 54 22.43 -5.16 57.33
C SER A 54 22.45 -6.41 58.25
N ASP A 55 23.50 -7.25 58.11
CA ASP A 55 23.67 -8.46 58.92
C ASP A 55 24.14 -8.16 60.34
N ALA A 56 24.96 -7.14 60.52
CA ALA A 56 25.51 -6.70 61.81
C ALA A 56 25.45 -5.19 61.98
N PHE A 57 25.31 -4.75 63.18
CA PHE A 57 25.30 -3.36 63.59
C PHE A 57 26.49 -3.07 64.48
N VAL A 58 27.48 -2.30 64.00
CA VAL A 58 28.67 -1.92 64.71
C VAL A 58 28.45 -0.55 65.36
N CYS A 59 28.54 -0.47 66.66
CA CYS A 59 28.44 0.78 67.42
C CYS A 59 29.79 1.34 67.64
N VAL A 60 30.14 2.50 67.11
CA VAL A 60 31.39 3.17 67.33
C VAL A 60 31.25 4.11 68.54
N VAL A 61 31.46 3.55 69.71
CA VAL A 61 31.19 4.20 70.96
C VAL A 61 32.26 5.20 71.33
N SER A 62 31.88 6.45 71.57
CA SER A 62 32.64 7.57 72.05
C SER A 62 31.71 8.46 72.90
N PRO A 63 32.26 9.41 73.71
CA PRO A 63 31.43 10.36 74.45
C PRO A 63 30.40 11.07 73.58
N ASP A 64 30.81 11.43 72.40
CA ASP A 64 29.87 12.08 71.37
C ASP A 64 28.84 11.13 70.84
N TYR A 65 29.11 9.82 70.64
CA TYR A 65 28.18 8.80 70.30
C TYR A 65 27.10 8.65 71.37
N VAL A 66 27.50 8.57 72.60
CA VAL A 66 26.55 8.40 73.72
C VAL A 66 25.64 9.62 73.85
N ALA A 67 26.18 10.81 73.63
CA ALA A 67 25.44 12.06 73.69
C ALA A 67 24.54 12.33 72.46
N SER A 68 24.73 11.57 71.41
CA SER A 68 23.95 11.76 70.17
C SER A 68 22.57 11.13 70.24
N PRO A 69 21.47 11.89 70.13
CA PRO A 69 20.16 11.35 70.12
C PRO A 69 19.94 10.42 68.91
N ILE A 70 20.58 10.76 67.75
CA ILE A 70 20.45 9.96 66.50
C ILE A 70 21.12 8.60 66.68
N CYS A 71 22.31 8.55 67.19
CA CYS A 71 23.02 7.27 67.45
C CYS A 71 22.27 6.39 68.47
N GLN A 72 21.59 6.99 69.42
CA GLN A 72 20.73 6.24 70.34
C GLN A 72 19.46 5.71 69.67
N GLU A 73 18.85 6.52 68.82
CA GLU A 73 17.67 6.08 67.99
C GLU A 73 18.08 4.91 67.11
N GLU A 74 19.21 4.97 66.40
CA GLU A 74 19.75 3.90 65.57
C GLU A 74 20.01 2.61 66.36
N LEU A 75 20.66 2.77 67.54
CA LEU A 75 20.95 1.64 68.43
C LEU A 75 19.69 0.95 68.93
N GLU A 76 18.72 1.73 69.41
CA GLU A 76 17.42 1.17 69.86
C GLU A 76 16.65 0.53 68.70
N PHE A 77 16.71 1.16 67.51
CA PHE A 77 16.11 0.57 66.30
C PHE A 77 16.79 -0.73 65.90
N ALA A 78 18.14 -0.79 65.97
CA ALA A 78 18.90 -2.01 65.69
C ALA A 78 18.60 -3.10 66.69
N ARG A 79 18.48 -2.72 67.99
CA ARG A 79 18.08 -3.61 69.08
C ARG A 79 16.65 -4.15 68.86
N ALA A 80 15.72 -3.27 68.62
CA ALA A 80 14.32 -3.63 68.33
C ALA A 80 14.20 -4.60 67.15
N ASN A 81 15.12 -4.50 66.19
CA ASN A 81 15.20 -5.37 65.02
C ASN A 81 16.13 -6.60 65.24
N ASN A 82 16.49 -6.91 66.51
CA ASN A 82 17.36 -8.04 66.89
C ASN A 82 18.67 -8.11 66.08
N LYS A 83 19.23 -6.98 65.74
CA LYS A 83 20.54 -6.94 65.06
C LYS A 83 21.64 -7.35 65.99
N ARG A 84 22.66 -8.04 65.45
CA ARG A 84 23.84 -8.38 66.21
C ARG A 84 24.61 -7.08 66.51
N LEU A 85 24.65 -6.66 67.73
CA LEU A 85 25.35 -5.45 68.17
C LEU A 85 26.80 -5.77 68.45
N ILE A 86 27.73 -5.02 67.88
CA ILE A 86 29.18 -5.14 68.12
C ILE A 86 29.72 -3.77 68.56
N PRO A 87 29.89 -3.56 69.86
CA PRO A 87 30.41 -2.32 70.35
C PRO A 87 31.90 -2.24 70.15
N ILE A 88 32.39 -1.14 69.56
CA ILE A 88 33.78 -0.80 69.47
C ILE A 88 34.03 0.55 70.22
N ILE A 89 35.02 0.63 71.09
CA ILE A 89 35.35 1.84 71.79
C ILE A 89 36.42 2.61 71.01
N ARG A 90 36.09 3.80 70.59
CA ARG A 90 37.00 4.72 69.92
C ARG A 90 37.63 5.67 70.92
N ARG A 91 36.82 6.17 71.84
CA ARG A 91 37.26 7.02 72.96
C ARG A 91 36.53 6.56 74.21
N ASP A 92 37.27 6.53 75.36
CA ASP A 92 36.73 6.02 76.62
C ASP A 92 35.51 6.80 77.07
N ILE A 93 34.53 6.07 77.57
CA ILE A 93 33.31 6.61 78.17
C ILE A 93 33.25 6.16 79.66
N PRO A 94 32.71 6.97 80.58
CA PRO A 94 32.43 6.52 81.94
C PRO A 94 31.48 5.30 81.92
N THR A 95 31.78 4.30 82.77
CA THR A 95 31.03 3.01 82.76
C THR A 95 29.52 3.20 83.02
N ASN A 96 29.17 4.27 83.78
CA ASN A 96 27.78 4.62 84.06
C ASN A 96 27.08 5.32 82.88
N GLN A 97 27.80 5.67 81.83
CA GLN A 97 27.23 6.30 80.64
C GLN A 97 27.15 5.31 79.47
N ALA A 98 27.58 4.08 79.63
CA ALA A 98 27.43 3.04 78.62
C ALA A 98 25.99 2.77 78.33
N PRO A 99 25.60 2.79 77.02
CA PRO A 99 24.20 2.44 76.61
C PRO A 99 23.85 1.08 77.19
N PRO A 100 22.71 0.92 77.89
CA PRO A 100 22.31 -0.35 78.51
C PRO A 100 22.27 -1.54 77.52
N ALA A 101 21.96 -1.30 76.26
CA ALA A 101 21.96 -2.28 75.18
C ALA A 101 23.35 -2.85 74.87
N LEU A 102 24.42 -2.13 75.18
CA LEU A 102 25.80 -2.51 74.91
C LEU A 102 26.57 -2.95 76.13
N ALA A 103 26.04 -2.66 77.35
CA ALA A 103 26.72 -2.89 78.60
C ALA A 103 27.07 -4.36 78.91
N ALA A 104 26.25 -5.28 78.44
CA ALA A 104 26.43 -6.72 78.63
C ALA A 104 27.22 -7.39 77.51
N LEU A 105 27.71 -6.63 76.49
CA LEU A 105 28.42 -7.19 75.34
C LEU A 105 29.96 -7.09 75.61
N ASN A 106 30.73 -7.93 74.90
CA ASN A 106 32.19 -7.80 74.88
C ASN A 106 32.58 -6.64 73.94
N TRP A 107 33.33 -5.63 74.56
CA TRP A 107 33.67 -4.45 73.84
C TRP A 107 35.05 -4.62 73.18
N ILE A 108 35.18 -4.08 71.96
CA ILE A 108 36.42 -4.08 71.20
C ILE A 108 37.00 -2.66 71.26
N PHE A 109 38.24 -2.56 71.71
CA PHE A 109 38.87 -1.25 71.93
C PHE A 109 39.71 -0.82 70.75
N PHE A 110 39.41 0.34 70.20
CA PHE A 110 40.07 1.01 69.05
C PHE A 110 40.51 2.41 69.43
N ARG A 111 40.99 2.56 70.69
CA ARG A 111 41.51 3.85 71.17
C ARG A 111 42.85 4.14 70.53
N GLU A 112 43.34 5.38 70.63
CA GLU A 112 44.64 5.78 70.07
C GLU A 112 45.83 5.03 70.71
N SER A 113 45.62 4.53 71.91
CA SER A 113 46.62 3.73 72.65
C SER A 113 46.60 2.23 72.25
N ASP A 114 45.63 1.76 71.55
CA ASP A 114 45.48 0.35 71.26
C ASP A 114 46.10 0.04 69.85
N ASP A 115 46.60 -1.20 69.69
CA ASP A 115 47.08 -1.66 68.39
C ASP A 115 45.88 -1.81 67.37
N PRO A 116 45.84 -0.97 66.32
CA PRO A 116 44.73 -0.99 65.36
C PRO A 116 44.56 -2.35 64.64
N ARG A 117 45.71 -3.04 64.42
CA ARG A 117 45.63 -4.37 63.68
C ARG A 117 45.06 -5.44 64.58
N GLN A 118 45.44 -5.43 65.88
CA GLN A 118 44.90 -6.39 66.83
C GLN A 118 43.42 -6.13 67.12
N ALA A 119 43.00 -4.86 67.21
CA ALA A 119 41.65 -4.43 67.42
C ALA A 119 40.80 -4.85 66.23
N PHE A 120 41.29 -4.61 65.00
CA PHE A 120 40.59 -5.01 63.74
C PHE A 120 40.46 -6.53 63.63
N GLY A 121 41.52 -7.27 64.04
CA GLY A 121 41.43 -8.75 64.06
C GLY A 121 40.36 -9.26 65.03
N LYS A 122 40.19 -8.61 66.19
CA LYS A 122 39.13 -8.92 67.18
C LYS A 122 37.73 -8.56 66.59
N LEU A 123 37.64 -7.42 65.86
CA LEU A 123 36.41 -7.04 65.19
C LEU A 123 35.99 -8.10 64.09
N LEU A 124 36.95 -8.47 63.26
CA LEU A 124 36.69 -9.52 62.28
C LEU A 124 36.30 -10.85 62.91
N SER A 125 37.08 -11.26 64.03
CA SER A 125 36.70 -12.45 64.77
C SER A 125 35.34 -12.33 65.44
N ALA A 126 34.95 -11.16 65.95
CA ALA A 126 33.61 -10.92 66.47
C ALA A 126 32.54 -10.93 65.39
N LEU A 127 32.84 -10.52 64.19
CA LEU A 127 31.93 -10.62 63.08
C LEU A 127 31.76 -12.06 62.63
N ASP A 128 32.76 -12.92 62.77
CA ASP A 128 32.83 -14.28 62.26
C ASP A 128 32.64 -15.39 63.34
N THR A 129 32.67 -15.08 64.64
CA THR A 129 32.61 -16.10 65.66
C THR A 129 31.23 -16.59 66.05
N ASP A 130 31.12 -17.91 66.22
CA ASP A 130 29.94 -18.56 66.81
C ASP A 130 30.39 -19.25 68.14
N LEU A 131 29.71 -18.95 69.24
CA LEU A 131 30.06 -19.51 70.54
C LEU A 131 29.05 -20.61 70.91
N PRO A 132 29.51 -21.89 71.06
CA PRO A 132 28.59 -23.00 71.08
C PRO A 132 27.81 -23.17 72.40
N TYR A 133 27.25 -24.25 72.59
CA TYR A 133 26.29 -24.85 73.49
C TYR A 133 25.90 -24.15 74.83
N LEU A 134 26.85 -23.60 75.62
CA LEU A 134 26.54 -22.97 76.90
C LEU A 134 25.81 -21.61 76.74
N ARG A 135 26.18 -20.89 75.76
CA ARG A 135 25.48 -19.63 75.41
C ARG A 135 24.17 -19.89 74.71
N ALA A 136 24.04 -21.03 74.06
CA ALA A 136 22.77 -21.41 73.45
C ALA A 136 21.71 -21.70 74.54
N GLY A 137 22.09 -22.44 75.59
CA GLY A 137 21.20 -22.72 76.69
C GLY A 137 20.73 -21.49 77.43
N THR A 138 21.66 -20.61 77.82
CA THR A 138 21.34 -19.35 78.51
C THR A 138 20.51 -18.43 77.67
N ARG A 139 20.79 -18.36 76.42
CA ARG A 139 20.03 -17.57 75.44
C ARG A 139 18.59 -18.13 75.26
N LEU A 140 18.47 -19.44 75.25
CA LEU A 140 17.15 -20.14 75.16
C LEU A 140 16.34 -19.96 76.43
N LEU A 141 16.97 -19.93 77.61
CA LEU A 141 16.28 -19.70 78.87
C LEU A 141 15.72 -18.27 78.96
N VAL A 142 16.58 -17.33 78.68
CA VAL A 142 16.19 -15.88 78.69
C VAL A 142 15.05 -15.68 77.72
N ARG A 143 15.13 -16.23 76.51
CA ARG A 143 14.05 -16.12 75.48
C ARG A 143 12.78 -16.85 75.87
N ALA A 144 12.88 -17.98 76.55
CA ALA A 144 11.73 -18.73 77.05
C ALA A 144 10.96 -17.96 78.12
N LYS A 145 11.70 -17.33 79.06
CA LYS A 145 11.12 -16.46 80.09
C LYS A 145 10.51 -15.18 79.52
N GLU A 146 11.21 -14.59 78.57
CA GLU A 146 10.67 -13.43 77.87
C GLU A 146 9.39 -13.77 77.11
N TRP A 147 9.37 -14.89 76.41
CA TRP A 147 8.19 -15.42 75.73
C TRP A 147 6.99 -15.66 76.68
N GLU A 148 7.30 -16.18 77.88
CA GLU A 148 6.29 -16.42 78.96
C GLU A 148 5.79 -15.10 79.54
N SER A 149 6.66 -14.17 79.87
CA SER A 149 6.32 -12.85 80.40
C SER A 149 5.51 -11.97 79.41
N LYS A 150 5.65 -12.25 78.16
CA LYS A 150 4.87 -11.60 77.07
C LYS A 150 3.62 -12.38 76.66
N GLY A 151 3.12 -13.19 77.57
CA GLY A 151 1.86 -13.96 77.34
C GLY A 151 2.00 -14.98 76.24
N ARG A 152 3.15 -15.54 76.02
CA ARG A 152 3.43 -16.58 75.00
C ARG A 152 3.25 -16.15 73.56
N ASN A 153 3.57 -14.88 73.30
CA ASN A 153 3.36 -14.29 71.94
C ASN A 153 4.24 -14.96 70.91
N ALA A 154 3.65 -15.33 69.76
CA ALA A 154 4.32 -16.00 68.68
C ALA A 154 5.49 -15.23 68.03
N SER A 155 5.58 -13.92 68.26
CA SER A 155 6.73 -13.10 67.76
C SER A 155 8.05 -13.44 68.41
N PHE A 156 8.01 -13.95 69.60
CA PHE A 156 9.21 -14.33 70.39
C PHE A 156 9.68 -15.77 70.17
N MET A 157 8.95 -16.56 69.40
CA MET A 157 9.27 -17.94 69.09
C MET A 157 10.50 -18.09 68.22
N LEU A 158 11.28 -19.14 68.39
CA LEU A 158 12.43 -19.47 67.59
C LEU A 158 12.03 -19.75 66.11
N ARG A 159 12.94 -19.36 65.19
CA ARG A 159 12.68 -19.55 63.76
C ARG A 159 13.91 -20.03 63.01
N GLY A 160 13.68 -20.70 61.85
CA GLY A 160 14.76 -21.06 60.92
C GLY A 160 15.88 -21.80 61.62
N LYS A 161 17.09 -21.34 61.48
CA LYS A 161 18.31 -21.88 62.04
C LYS A 161 18.27 -21.92 63.58
N ASP A 162 17.77 -20.82 64.18
CA ASP A 162 17.67 -20.72 65.62
C ASP A 162 16.76 -21.83 66.19
N LEU A 163 15.71 -22.16 65.52
CA LEU A 163 14.83 -23.27 65.94
C LEU A 163 15.51 -24.62 65.73
N SER A 164 16.17 -24.82 64.56
CA SER A 164 16.89 -26.07 64.32
C SER A 164 18.09 -26.26 65.24
N GLU A 165 18.82 -25.15 65.54
CA GLU A 165 19.92 -25.18 66.51
C GLU A 165 19.39 -25.44 67.94
N ALA A 166 18.25 -24.87 68.31
CA ALA A 166 17.61 -25.13 69.60
C ALA A 166 17.07 -26.56 69.69
N GLU A 167 16.53 -27.11 68.63
CA GLU A 167 16.11 -28.52 68.54
C GLU A 167 17.32 -29.47 68.60
N GLN A 168 18.39 -29.12 67.88
CA GLN A 168 19.65 -29.87 67.91
C GLN A 168 20.29 -29.78 69.31
N TRP A 169 20.27 -28.59 69.92
CA TRP A 169 20.70 -28.36 71.29
C TRP A 169 19.85 -29.25 72.28
N LEU A 170 18.52 -29.27 72.10
CA LEU A 170 17.61 -30.09 72.89
C LEU A 170 17.86 -31.55 72.66
N ALA A 171 18.05 -31.98 71.39
CA ALA A 171 18.30 -33.37 71.02
C ALA A 171 19.68 -33.87 71.55
N THR A 172 20.68 -32.94 71.57
CA THR A 172 22.05 -33.24 72.06
C THR A 172 22.22 -33.00 73.55
N SER A 173 21.20 -32.57 74.25
CA SER A 173 21.24 -32.27 75.67
C SER A 173 21.27 -33.48 76.61
N GLY A 174 21.05 -34.69 76.07
CA GLY A 174 21.10 -35.93 76.85
C GLY A 174 22.48 -36.11 77.52
N GLY A 175 22.52 -35.99 78.86
CA GLY A 175 23.72 -36.14 79.68
C GLY A 175 24.54 -34.86 79.89
N LYS A 176 24.10 -33.69 79.40
CA LYS A 176 24.77 -32.40 79.57
C LYS A 176 24.12 -31.58 80.69
N GLN A 177 25.04 -30.79 81.47
CA GLN A 177 24.55 -29.92 82.51
C GLN A 177 24.81 -28.45 82.05
N PRO A 178 23.90 -27.49 82.25
CA PRO A 178 22.54 -27.66 82.80
C PRO A 178 21.64 -28.30 81.80
N ALA A 179 20.74 -29.17 82.28
CA ALA A 179 19.70 -29.81 81.49
C ALA A 179 18.65 -28.79 81.01
N PRO A 180 18.01 -28.97 79.92
CA PRO A 180 16.94 -28.09 79.44
C PRO A 180 15.83 -27.96 80.47
N SER A 181 15.46 -26.70 80.78
CA SER A 181 14.30 -26.44 81.68
C SER A 181 12.97 -26.75 80.92
N GLN A 182 11.95 -26.95 81.74
CA GLN A 182 10.59 -27.19 81.16
C GLN A 182 10.17 -26.01 80.29
N GLU A 183 10.50 -24.78 80.72
CA GLU A 183 10.21 -23.55 79.99
C GLU A 183 10.93 -23.55 78.64
N GLN A 184 12.23 -23.92 78.59
CA GLN A 184 13.00 -24.02 77.35
C GLN A 184 12.41 -25.07 76.42
N THR A 185 12.01 -26.23 76.96
CA THR A 185 11.45 -27.30 76.13
C THR A 185 10.10 -26.92 75.58
N GLN A 186 9.19 -26.35 76.39
CA GLN A 186 7.90 -25.87 75.93
C GLN A 186 8.04 -24.76 74.89
N PHE A 187 9.04 -23.86 75.07
CA PHE A 187 9.33 -22.78 74.13
C PHE A 187 9.81 -23.32 72.79
N ILE A 188 10.70 -24.32 72.77
CA ILE A 188 11.17 -24.95 71.55
C ILE A 188 10.02 -25.70 70.81
N ILE A 189 9.18 -26.48 71.56
CA ILE A 189 8.06 -27.17 70.99
C ILE A 189 7.04 -26.18 70.41
N ALA A 190 6.67 -25.14 71.15
CA ALA A 190 5.78 -24.12 70.70
C ALA A 190 6.32 -23.42 69.47
N SER A 191 7.65 -23.12 69.40
CA SER A 191 8.33 -22.53 68.29
C SER A 191 8.27 -23.44 67.03
N ARG A 192 8.41 -24.75 67.23
CA ARG A 192 8.26 -25.76 66.14
C ARG A 192 6.86 -25.73 65.54
N HIS A 193 5.83 -25.76 66.40
CA HIS A 193 4.43 -25.70 65.92
C HIS A 193 4.19 -24.39 65.16
N ALA A 194 4.70 -23.26 65.62
CA ALA A 194 4.57 -21.98 64.98
C ALA A 194 5.36 -21.91 63.63
N SER A 195 6.55 -22.52 63.56
CA SER A 195 7.36 -22.63 62.38
C SER A 195 6.64 -23.42 61.29
N THR A 196 6.04 -24.60 61.67
CA THR A 196 5.29 -25.43 60.71
C THR A 196 4.07 -24.69 60.21
N ARG A 197 3.38 -23.96 61.03
CA ARG A 197 2.21 -23.14 60.63
C ARG A 197 2.66 -21.99 59.68
N ARG A 198 3.80 -21.36 59.94
CA ARG A 198 4.34 -20.31 59.10
C ARG A 198 4.86 -20.83 57.77
N GLN A 199 5.55 -21.97 57.75
CA GLN A 199 5.98 -22.60 56.49
C GLN A 199 4.78 -22.79 55.53
N ARG A 200 3.66 -23.26 56.06
CA ARG A 200 2.42 -23.43 55.30
C ARG A 200 1.87 -22.07 54.78
N THR A 201 1.92 -21.04 55.61
CA THR A 201 1.50 -19.68 55.20
C THR A 201 2.48 -19.01 54.27
N THR A 202 3.77 -19.25 54.45
CA THR A 202 4.81 -18.67 53.57
C THR A 202 4.82 -19.34 52.19
N ILE A 203 4.60 -20.67 52.16
CA ILE A 203 4.42 -21.39 50.90
C ILE A 203 3.17 -20.88 50.19
N GLY A 204 2.06 -20.70 50.92
CA GLY A 204 0.84 -20.11 50.35
C GLY A 204 1.05 -18.68 49.83
N ALA A 205 1.78 -17.84 50.59
CA ALA A 205 2.06 -16.47 50.14
C ALA A 205 3.07 -16.40 48.99
N LEU A 206 4.08 -17.29 48.96
CA LEU A 206 5.01 -17.42 47.83
C LEU A 206 4.33 -17.91 46.58
N THR A 207 3.46 -18.91 46.66
CA THR A 207 2.67 -19.41 45.53
C THR A 207 1.71 -18.33 45.02
N THR A 208 1.07 -17.60 45.90
CA THR A 208 0.22 -16.45 45.53
C THR A 208 1.05 -15.32 44.91
N GLY A 209 2.21 -15.00 45.47
CA GLY A 209 3.12 -14.01 44.90
C GLY A 209 3.67 -14.37 43.51
N ILE A 210 4.02 -15.64 43.31
CA ILE A 210 4.45 -16.16 42.01
C ILE A 210 3.29 -16.11 41.01
N LEU A 211 2.08 -16.47 41.43
CA LEU A 211 0.88 -16.38 40.56
C LEU A 211 0.57 -14.92 40.18
N ILE A 212 0.70 -13.99 41.12
CA ILE A 212 0.50 -12.56 40.87
C ILE A 212 1.59 -12.02 39.93
N THR A 213 2.86 -12.37 40.15
CA THR A 213 3.95 -11.94 39.25
C THR A 213 3.82 -12.56 37.87
N LEU A 214 3.40 -13.79 37.77
CA LEU A 214 3.11 -14.44 36.49
C LEU A 214 1.93 -13.76 35.80
N ALA A 215 0.86 -13.46 36.51
CA ALA A 215 -0.30 -12.73 35.97
C ALA A 215 0.08 -11.32 35.52
N LEU A 216 0.89 -10.58 36.30
CA LEU A 216 1.40 -9.26 35.94
C LEU A 216 2.33 -9.31 34.73
N SER A 217 3.16 -10.35 34.64
CA SER A 217 4.02 -10.57 33.47
C SER A 217 3.21 -10.86 32.20
N ILE A 218 2.17 -11.68 32.34
CA ILE A 218 1.26 -11.98 31.22
C ILE A 218 0.51 -10.70 30.80
N ILE A 219 -0.01 -9.94 31.77
CA ILE A 219 -0.67 -8.65 31.50
C ILE A 219 0.32 -7.66 30.87
N SER A 220 1.54 -7.56 31.37
CA SER A 220 2.58 -6.71 30.79
C SER A 220 2.95 -7.12 29.38
N MET A 221 3.10 -8.43 29.11
CA MET A 221 3.30 -8.93 27.75
C MET A 221 2.10 -8.65 26.84
N ALA A 222 0.89 -8.82 27.34
CA ALA A 222 -0.31 -8.51 26.59
C ALA A 222 -0.40 -7.01 26.28
N LEU A 223 -0.15 -6.15 27.27
CA LEU A 223 -0.11 -4.70 27.08
C LEU A 223 1.02 -4.28 26.14
N TYR A 224 2.21 -4.86 26.26
CA TYR A 224 3.31 -4.63 25.34
C TYR A 224 2.95 -5.03 23.93
N LYS A 225 2.32 -6.19 23.77
CA LYS A 225 1.84 -6.65 22.44
C LYS A 225 0.80 -5.69 21.87
N VAL A 226 -0.21 -5.32 22.66
CA VAL A 226 -1.25 -4.36 22.23
C VAL A 226 -0.63 -3.01 21.85
N THR A 227 0.31 -2.48 22.65
CA THR A 227 0.99 -1.22 22.34
C THR A 227 1.88 -1.34 21.11
N SER A 228 2.56 -2.48 20.94
CA SER A 228 3.39 -2.77 19.77
C SER A 228 2.52 -2.87 18.51
N ASP A 229 1.39 -3.57 18.59
CA ASP A 229 0.46 -3.72 17.48
C ASP A 229 -0.17 -2.36 17.11
N GLN A 230 -0.57 -1.56 18.10
CA GLN A 230 -1.07 -0.19 17.87
C GLN A 230 -0.01 0.72 17.22
N ASN A 231 1.25 0.65 17.69
CA ASN A 231 2.33 1.42 17.07
C ASN A 231 2.60 0.98 15.62
N THR A 232 2.44 -0.30 15.31
CA THR A 232 2.58 -0.81 13.93
C THR A 232 1.46 -0.28 13.04
N ILE A 233 0.22 -0.28 13.53
CA ILE A 233 -0.94 0.27 12.82
C ILE A 233 -0.75 1.77 12.58
N LEU A 234 -0.40 2.54 13.62
CA LEU A 234 -0.19 3.99 13.48
C LEU A 234 0.91 4.34 12.47
N ARG A 235 2.00 3.54 12.43
CA ARG A 235 3.04 3.70 11.40
C ARG A 235 2.53 3.36 10.01
N GLY A 236 1.76 2.29 9.88
CA GLY A 236 1.10 1.94 8.63
C GLY A 236 0.24 3.09 8.08
N HIS A 237 -0.58 3.69 8.94
CA HIS A 237 -1.43 4.85 8.58
C HIS A 237 -0.61 6.10 8.21
N ASP A 238 0.48 6.40 8.94
CA ASP A 238 1.36 7.52 8.61
C ASP A 238 2.01 7.34 7.23
N ILE A 239 2.49 6.14 6.92
CA ILE A 239 3.05 5.82 5.60
C ILE A 239 1.96 5.84 4.53
N ALA A 240 0.74 5.37 4.82
CA ALA A 240 -0.39 5.42 3.91
C ALA A 240 -0.82 6.87 3.60
N GLY A 241 -0.80 7.76 4.61
CA GLY A 241 -1.00 9.19 4.41
C GLY A 241 0.03 9.78 3.43
N LYS A 242 1.31 9.51 3.65
CA LYS A 242 2.39 9.94 2.76
C LYS A 242 2.29 9.34 1.35
N ALA A 243 1.79 8.10 1.24
CA ALA A 243 1.51 7.50 -0.06
C ALA A 243 0.43 8.29 -0.82
N ASN A 244 -0.67 8.60 -0.16
CA ASN A 244 -1.74 9.40 -0.77
C ASN A 244 -1.26 10.81 -1.13
N ASP A 245 -0.42 11.45 -0.29
CA ASP A 245 0.19 12.74 -0.61
C ASP A 245 1.09 12.66 -1.85
N ALA A 246 1.90 11.60 -1.97
CA ALA A 246 2.75 11.38 -3.15
C ALA A 246 1.89 11.16 -4.42
N LEU A 247 0.82 10.36 -4.31
CA LEU A 247 -0.13 10.14 -5.42
C LEU A 247 -0.82 11.45 -5.85
N ALA A 248 -1.28 12.24 -4.89
CA ALA A 248 -1.92 13.53 -5.17
C ALA A 248 -0.98 14.53 -5.86
N ASN A 249 0.34 14.42 -5.60
CA ASN A 249 1.37 15.21 -6.24
C ASN A 249 1.96 14.53 -7.51
N SER A 250 1.28 13.54 -8.06
CA SER A 250 1.67 12.78 -9.26
C SER A 250 3.01 12.04 -9.18
N HIS A 251 3.54 11.80 -7.98
CA HIS A 251 4.70 10.93 -7.76
C HIS A 251 4.24 9.47 -7.62
N LEU A 252 3.75 8.89 -8.73
CA LEU A 252 3.07 7.59 -8.73
C LEU A 252 3.95 6.45 -8.27
N ASP A 253 5.20 6.37 -8.72
CA ASP A 253 6.13 5.31 -8.32
C ASP A 253 6.42 5.34 -6.82
N GLN A 254 6.70 6.52 -6.27
CA GLN A 254 6.90 6.70 -4.84
C GLN A 254 5.61 6.41 -4.05
N GLY A 255 4.47 6.91 -4.54
CA GLY A 255 3.16 6.67 -3.92
C GLY A 255 2.82 5.19 -3.87
N LEU A 256 3.00 4.45 -4.97
CA LEU A 256 2.79 3.01 -5.03
C LEU A 256 3.72 2.25 -4.07
N LEU A 257 5.00 2.60 -4.03
CA LEU A 257 5.97 1.96 -3.14
C LEU A 257 5.66 2.23 -1.66
N LEU A 258 5.27 3.46 -1.32
CA LEU A 258 4.85 3.82 0.04
C LEU A 258 3.55 3.10 0.42
N ALA A 259 2.60 2.96 -0.49
CA ALA A 259 1.37 2.22 -0.26
C ALA A 259 1.65 0.72 -0.03
N VAL A 260 2.57 0.11 -0.79
CA VAL A 260 3.06 -1.26 -0.53
C VAL A 260 3.74 -1.33 0.84
N ALA A 261 4.59 -0.36 1.19
CA ALA A 261 5.25 -0.30 2.49
C ALA A 261 4.25 -0.21 3.64
N ALA A 262 3.26 0.68 3.54
CA ALA A 262 2.17 0.82 4.50
C ALA A 262 1.43 -0.50 4.70
N SER A 263 1.04 -1.15 3.59
CA SER A 263 0.32 -2.42 3.63
C SER A 263 1.14 -3.59 4.19
N LYS A 264 2.47 -3.55 4.08
CA LYS A 264 3.36 -4.53 4.74
C LYS A 264 3.50 -4.27 6.24
N GLN A 265 3.42 -3.00 6.65
CA GLN A 265 3.51 -2.59 8.05
C GLN A 265 2.24 -2.92 8.82
N SER A 266 1.08 -2.62 8.25
CA SER A 266 -0.22 -2.92 8.81
C SER A 266 -1.18 -3.38 7.71
N ASP A 267 -1.93 -4.43 7.97
CA ASP A 267 -2.93 -4.97 7.05
C ASP A 267 -4.33 -4.54 7.51
N ASP A 268 -4.66 -3.26 7.35
CA ASP A 268 -5.92 -2.67 7.73
C ASP A 268 -6.57 -1.90 6.57
N PHE A 269 -7.74 -1.33 6.83
CA PHE A 269 -8.54 -0.63 5.83
C PHE A 269 -7.79 0.54 5.17
N ASP A 270 -7.13 1.41 5.95
CA ASP A 270 -6.50 2.63 5.44
C ASP A 270 -5.28 2.32 4.57
N THR A 271 -4.47 1.36 4.99
CA THR A 271 -3.28 0.94 4.22
C THR A 271 -3.65 0.22 2.93
N ARG A 272 -4.74 -0.55 2.92
CA ARG A 272 -5.28 -1.19 1.72
C ARG A 272 -5.87 -0.18 0.75
N ASN A 273 -6.62 0.80 1.25
CA ASN A 273 -7.17 1.87 0.43
C ASN A 273 -6.07 2.72 -0.21
N ALA A 274 -5.01 3.06 0.51
CA ALA A 274 -3.87 3.76 -0.08
C ALA A 274 -3.26 2.98 -1.26
N LEU A 275 -3.14 1.65 -1.11
CA LEU A 275 -2.62 0.79 -2.18
C LEU A 275 -3.58 0.71 -3.37
N LEU A 276 -4.88 0.59 -3.10
CA LEU A 276 -5.89 0.57 -4.17
C LEU A 276 -5.96 1.92 -4.89
N ASN A 277 -6.00 3.03 -4.17
CA ASN A 277 -5.97 4.37 -4.76
C ASN A 277 -4.74 4.57 -5.65
N GLY A 278 -3.57 4.06 -5.21
CA GLY A 278 -2.36 4.08 -6.02
C GLY A 278 -2.50 3.29 -7.32
N LEU A 279 -3.08 2.09 -7.25
CA LEU A 279 -3.33 1.26 -8.44
C LEU A 279 -4.38 1.88 -9.35
N ASP A 280 -5.43 2.50 -8.81
CA ASP A 280 -6.44 3.21 -9.60
C ASP A 280 -5.85 4.42 -10.31
N SER A 281 -5.01 5.19 -9.60
CA SER A 281 -4.28 6.31 -10.21
C SER A 281 -3.31 5.87 -11.31
N ALA A 282 -2.80 4.65 -11.22
CA ALA A 282 -1.86 4.04 -12.17
C ALA A 282 -2.55 3.04 -13.12
N ALA A 283 -3.86 3.12 -13.33
CA ALA A 283 -4.64 2.08 -14.02
C ALA A 283 -4.11 1.74 -15.43
N TYR A 284 -3.61 2.74 -16.16
CA TYR A 284 -3.04 2.58 -17.50
C TYR A 284 -1.50 2.50 -17.51
N LEU A 285 -0.84 2.67 -16.36
CA LEU A 285 0.62 2.65 -16.25
C LEU A 285 1.14 1.22 -16.11
N ASP A 286 2.06 0.81 -16.98
CA ASP A 286 2.70 -0.51 -16.91
C ASP A 286 4.00 -0.50 -16.12
N ALA A 287 4.84 0.51 -16.33
CA ALA A 287 6.09 0.65 -15.61
C ALA A 287 6.61 2.09 -15.62
N VAL A 288 7.38 2.44 -14.60
CA VAL A 288 8.23 3.62 -14.57
C VAL A 288 9.65 3.21 -14.94
N LEU A 289 10.22 3.84 -16.00
CA LEU A 289 11.59 3.60 -16.41
C LEU A 289 12.54 4.49 -15.62
N ILE A 290 13.49 3.87 -14.93
CA ILE A 290 14.42 4.57 -14.05
C ILE A 290 15.76 4.73 -14.74
N GLY A 291 16.20 5.96 -14.86
CA GLY A 291 17.57 6.29 -15.24
C GLY A 291 18.50 6.13 -14.03
N ALA A 292 19.51 5.28 -14.11
CA ALA A 292 20.48 5.12 -13.03
C ALA A 292 21.12 6.46 -12.68
N GLN A 293 20.94 6.90 -11.44
CA GLN A 293 21.64 8.03 -10.86
C GLN A 293 22.90 7.51 -10.12
N PRO A 294 24.11 8.02 -10.41
CA PRO A 294 25.32 7.53 -9.75
C PRO A 294 25.34 7.74 -8.24
N ASP A 295 24.62 8.74 -7.71
CA ASP A 295 24.78 9.19 -6.33
C ASP A 295 23.46 9.43 -5.56
N GLY A 296 22.31 9.01 -6.08
CA GLY A 296 21.02 9.22 -5.40
C GLY A 296 20.58 10.69 -5.33
N ALA A 297 21.24 11.58 -6.04
CA ALA A 297 20.84 12.98 -6.14
C ALA A 297 19.66 13.10 -7.12
N THR A 298 18.63 13.82 -6.72
CA THR A 298 17.56 14.28 -7.59
C THR A 298 18.15 15.32 -8.54
N THR A 299 18.71 14.89 -9.68
CA THR A 299 19.01 15.84 -10.76
C THR A 299 17.72 16.10 -11.48
N ASN A 300 17.47 17.35 -11.86
CA ASN A 300 16.37 17.75 -12.73
C ASN A 300 16.64 17.13 -14.12
N ALA A 301 16.30 15.86 -14.32
CA ALA A 301 16.32 15.26 -15.64
C ALA A 301 15.16 15.87 -16.44
N ASN A 302 15.40 16.18 -17.69
CA ASN A 302 14.38 16.67 -18.61
C ASN A 302 14.48 15.80 -19.87
N TYR A 303 13.50 14.92 -20.09
CA TYR A 303 13.51 14.05 -21.25
C TYR A 303 12.73 14.71 -22.39
N THR A 304 13.44 14.94 -23.51
CA THR A 304 12.87 15.64 -24.66
C THR A 304 12.49 14.71 -25.81
N ASP A 305 13.01 13.49 -25.87
CA ASP A 305 12.61 12.51 -26.89
C ASP A 305 12.63 11.09 -26.32
N VAL A 306 11.75 10.23 -26.85
CA VAL A 306 11.68 8.80 -26.54
C VAL A 306 11.29 8.00 -27.78
N ALA A 307 11.93 6.86 -27.98
CA ALA A 307 11.68 6.01 -29.13
C ALA A 307 11.89 4.52 -28.80
N TYR A 308 11.14 3.66 -29.48
CA TYR A 308 11.44 2.23 -29.58
C TYR A 308 12.32 1.96 -30.81
N SER A 309 13.21 0.97 -30.73
CA SER A 309 13.74 0.32 -31.93
C SER A 309 12.60 -0.39 -32.66
N ALA A 310 12.70 -0.53 -34.01
CA ALA A 310 11.60 -1.16 -34.80
C ALA A 310 11.33 -2.63 -34.41
N ASP A 311 12.32 -3.32 -33.84
CA ASP A 311 12.15 -4.67 -33.27
C ASP A 311 11.57 -4.64 -31.85
N GLY A 312 11.32 -3.46 -31.26
CA GLY A 312 10.83 -3.24 -29.89
C GLY A 312 11.77 -3.72 -28.78
N SER A 313 13.00 -4.12 -29.10
CA SER A 313 13.94 -4.67 -28.11
C SER A 313 14.55 -3.62 -27.20
N THR A 314 14.60 -2.39 -27.65
CA THR A 314 15.25 -1.27 -26.96
C THR A 314 14.37 -0.04 -26.93
N ILE A 315 14.28 0.58 -25.76
CA ILE A 315 13.69 1.90 -25.56
C ILE A 315 14.83 2.87 -25.35
N MET A 316 14.81 4.01 -26.04
CA MET A 316 15.76 5.09 -25.91
C MET A 316 15.05 6.33 -25.38
N ALA A 317 15.68 7.06 -24.47
CA ALA A 317 15.31 8.42 -24.14
C ALA A 317 16.56 9.28 -24.02
N ILE A 318 16.40 10.60 -24.24
CA ILE A 318 17.47 11.58 -24.12
C ILE A 318 17.16 12.57 -23.00
N ASP A 319 18.23 12.91 -22.27
CA ASP A 319 18.26 13.92 -21.23
C ASP A 319 19.27 15.01 -21.65
N PRO A 320 18.83 16.03 -22.41
CA PRO A 320 19.73 17.09 -22.88
C PRO A 320 20.35 17.91 -21.76
N HIS A 321 19.61 18.10 -20.66
CA HIS A 321 20.10 18.83 -19.48
C HIS A 321 21.37 18.21 -18.89
N ASN A 322 21.46 16.88 -18.89
CA ASN A 322 22.62 16.15 -18.39
C ASN A 322 23.48 15.56 -19.53
N ASN A 323 23.21 15.91 -20.77
CA ASN A 323 23.89 15.39 -21.98
C ASN A 323 23.94 13.85 -22.02
N ARG A 324 22.85 13.19 -21.69
CA ARG A 324 22.78 11.74 -21.53
C ARG A 324 21.83 11.09 -22.53
N VAL A 325 22.22 9.89 -22.93
CA VAL A 325 21.35 8.93 -23.61
C VAL A 325 21.16 7.75 -22.71
N LEU A 326 19.91 7.31 -22.56
CA LEU A 326 19.53 6.17 -21.75
C LEU A 326 18.87 5.12 -22.63
N LEU A 327 19.24 3.85 -22.42
CA LEU A 327 18.71 2.71 -23.16
C LEU A 327 18.18 1.66 -22.18
N TRP A 328 16.91 1.28 -22.32
CA TRP A 328 16.29 0.21 -21.56
C TRP A 328 16.00 -0.98 -22.47
N ASN A 329 15.91 -2.16 -21.87
CA ASN A 329 15.39 -3.35 -22.53
C ASN A 329 13.86 -3.24 -22.66
N GLY A 330 13.35 -3.32 -23.89
CA GLY A 330 11.93 -3.13 -24.16
C GLY A 330 10.97 -4.18 -23.58
N ALA A 331 11.48 -5.38 -23.24
CA ALA A 331 10.64 -6.43 -22.65
C ALA A 331 10.71 -6.47 -21.12
N THR A 332 11.87 -6.11 -20.53
CA THR A 332 12.08 -6.19 -19.08
C THR A 332 12.02 -4.84 -18.41
N HIS A 333 11.97 -3.76 -19.17
CA HIS A 333 11.94 -2.36 -18.72
C HIS A 333 13.13 -1.96 -17.83
N LYS A 334 14.20 -2.77 -17.84
CA LYS A 334 15.40 -2.51 -17.04
C LYS A 334 16.41 -1.71 -17.83
N LEU A 335 17.02 -0.73 -17.17
CA LEU A 335 18.09 0.06 -17.74
C LEU A 335 19.23 -0.86 -18.17
N ARG A 336 19.60 -0.80 -19.44
CA ARG A 336 20.69 -1.58 -20.04
C ARG A 336 21.97 -0.77 -20.15
N LEU A 337 21.85 0.49 -20.54
CA LEU A 337 22.99 1.37 -20.78
C LEU A 337 22.58 2.82 -20.53
N SER A 338 23.46 3.58 -19.90
CA SER A 338 23.40 5.03 -19.85
C SER A 338 24.79 5.57 -20.14
N PHE A 339 24.91 6.48 -21.09
CA PHE A 339 26.17 7.10 -21.40
C PHE A 339 26.03 8.62 -21.60
N THR A 340 27.04 9.34 -21.13
CA THR A 340 27.11 10.79 -21.25
C THR A 340 27.98 11.13 -22.46
N LEU A 341 27.53 12.05 -23.30
CA LEU A 341 28.31 12.54 -24.41
C LEU A 341 29.52 13.28 -23.86
N GLN A 342 30.72 12.88 -24.30
CA GLN A 342 31.94 13.62 -23.95
C GLN A 342 31.93 14.97 -24.66
N HIS A 343 31.94 16.02 -23.89
CA HIS A 343 32.03 17.40 -24.37
C HIS A 343 33.34 17.68 -25.07
N GLN A 344 33.30 18.51 -26.13
CA GLN A 344 34.49 19.29 -26.48
C GLN A 344 34.75 20.27 -25.32
N PRO A 345 36.03 20.51 -24.94
CA PRO A 345 36.33 21.45 -23.86
C PRO A 345 35.66 22.81 -24.16
N ASP A 346 35.02 23.34 -23.10
CA ASP A 346 34.38 24.65 -23.16
C ASP A 346 35.31 25.68 -23.73
N THR A 347 34.93 26.33 -24.82
CA THR A 347 35.74 27.38 -25.46
C THR A 347 35.20 28.74 -25.04
N LEU A 348 36.05 29.55 -24.42
CA LEU A 348 35.77 30.96 -24.16
C LEU A 348 35.77 31.70 -25.50
N ARG A 349 34.60 32.08 -25.98
CA ARG A 349 34.45 32.96 -27.13
C ARG A 349 33.74 34.23 -26.66
N ASN A 350 34.35 35.39 -26.89
CA ASN A 350 33.86 36.72 -26.49
C ASN A 350 33.50 36.84 -24.98
N GLY A 351 34.12 36.04 -24.09
CA GLY A 351 33.86 36.06 -22.65
C GLY A 351 32.66 35.27 -22.19
N ILE A 352 31.96 34.55 -23.08
CA ILE A 352 30.85 33.65 -22.79
C ILE A 352 31.37 32.21 -22.88
N LEU A 353 31.11 31.42 -21.84
CA LEU A 353 31.39 29.99 -21.80
C LEU A 353 30.28 29.28 -22.56
N THR A 354 30.55 28.78 -23.77
CA THR A 354 29.55 28.02 -24.51
C THR A 354 29.74 26.51 -24.27
N THR A 355 28.73 25.81 -23.86
CA THR A 355 28.70 24.35 -23.63
C THR A 355 28.24 23.60 -24.88
N ASP A 356 28.74 22.38 -25.11
CA ASP A 356 28.26 21.51 -26.20
C ASP A 356 27.08 20.71 -25.67
N SER A 357 25.85 21.05 -26.05
CA SER A 357 24.61 20.41 -25.52
C SER A 357 24.01 19.45 -26.54
N LEU A 358 23.53 18.32 -26.03
CA LEU A 358 22.73 17.36 -26.80
C LEU A 358 21.38 18.00 -27.15
N THR A 359 21.05 18.02 -28.45
CA THR A 359 19.77 18.61 -28.88
C THR A 359 18.78 17.57 -29.39
N ALA A 360 19.25 16.49 -30.06
CA ALA A 360 18.37 15.41 -30.51
C ALA A 360 19.08 14.06 -30.51
N ALA A 361 18.33 12.96 -30.44
CA ALA A 361 18.87 11.65 -30.75
C ALA A 361 17.83 10.75 -31.43
N ALA A 362 18.32 9.73 -32.13
CA ALA A 362 17.49 8.72 -32.78
C ALA A 362 18.16 7.35 -32.64
N ILE A 363 17.31 6.31 -32.38
CA ILE A 363 17.78 4.93 -32.38
C ILE A 363 17.54 4.27 -33.74
N SER A 364 18.55 3.51 -34.25
CA SER A 364 18.41 2.78 -35.50
C SER A 364 17.27 1.72 -35.36
N PRO A 365 16.58 1.39 -36.47
CA PRO A 365 15.51 0.39 -36.46
C PRO A 365 15.93 -0.99 -35.89
N ASP A 366 17.17 -1.39 -36.11
CA ASP A 366 17.73 -2.64 -35.59
C ASP A 366 18.20 -2.57 -34.12
N GLY A 367 18.03 -1.40 -33.46
CA GLY A 367 18.39 -1.19 -32.06
C GLY A 367 19.89 -1.22 -31.74
N ARG A 368 20.78 -1.18 -32.75
CA ARG A 368 22.23 -1.35 -32.56
C ARG A 368 22.99 -0.04 -32.47
N THR A 369 22.52 1.01 -33.10
CA THR A 369 23.18 2.32 -33.13
C THR A 369 22.24 3.42 -32.62
N VAL A 370 22.85 4.43 -32.02
CA VAL A 370 22.16 5.66 -31.62
C VAL A 370 22.85 6.80 -32.37
N ALA A 371 22.08 7.58 -33.11
CA ALA A 371 22.55 8.84 -33.67
C ALA A 371 22.23 9.96 -32.67
N THR A 372 23.18 10.90 -32.50
CA THR A 372 22.98 12.09 -31.66
C THR A 372 23.35 13.35 -32.45
N LYS A 373 22.60 14.41 -32.22
CA LYS A 373 22.91 15.76 -32.68
C LYS A 373 23.29 16.60 -31.46
N SER A 374 24.32 17.37 -31.57
CA SER A 374 24.74 18.34 -30.55
C SER A 374 25.08 19.69 -31.16
N SER A 375 24.99 20.74 -30.34
CA SER A 375 25.13 22.13 -30.77
C SER A 375 26.48 22.44 -31.40
N LYS A 376 27.56 21.72 -31.00
CA LYS A 376 28.93 21.97 -31.54
C LYS A 376 29.53 20.73 -32.19
N SER A 377 29.24 19.54 -31.71
CA SER A 377 29.90 18.33 -32.17
C SER A 377 29.24 17.72 -33.41
N GLY A 378 28.10 18.26 -33.85
CA GLY A 378 27.35 17.79 -35.01
C GLY A 378 26.69 16.43 -34.82
N ILE A 379 26.65 15.64 -35.91
CA ILE A 379 25.98 14.32 -35.89
C ILE A 379 27.00 13.22 -35.62
N ARG A 380 26.76 12.45 -34.56
CA ARG A 380 27.60 11.32 -34.14
C ARG A 380 26.77 10.02 -34.00
N LEU A 381 27.44 8.92 -34.32
CA LEU A 381 26.89 7.58 -34.17
C LEU A 381 27.56 6.85 -33.00
N TRP A 382 26.77 6.20 -32.18
CA TRP A 382 27.19 5.47 -30.98
C TRP A 382 26.68 4.03 -31.00
N SER A 383 27.47 3.15 -30.46
CA SER A 383 27.04 1.77 -30.28
C SER A 383 25.99 1.67 -29.13
N ALA A 384 24.78 1.21 -29.42
CA ALA A 384 23.78 0.94 -28.41
C ALA A 384 24.14 -0.22 -27.45
N GLY A 385 25.18 -1.02 -27.80
CA GLY A 385 25.64 -2.12 -26.97
C GLY A 385 26.55 -1.69 -25.80
N ASN A 386 27.40 -0.68 -26.03
CA ASN A 386 28.41 -0.27 -25.05
C ASN A 386 28.63 1.25 -24.93
N GLY A 387 27.85 2.09 -25.65
CA GLY A 387 27.97 3.54 -25.63
C GLY A 387 29.25 4.11 -26.32
N GLY A 388 29.99 3.28 -27.05
CA GLY A 388 31.21 3.71 -27.75
C GLY A 388 30.90 4.48 -29.01
N LEU A 389 31.68 5.56 -29.30
CA LEU A 389 31.57 6.33 -30.53
C LEU A 389 32.00 5.47 -31.72
N LEU A 390 31.13 5.37 -32.72
CA LEU A 390 31.36 4.62 -33.96
C LEU A 390 31.84 5.51 -35.11
N ALA A 391 31.19 6.66 -35.30
CA ALA A 391 31.49 7.57 -36.39
C ALA A 391 31.00 9.00 -36.06
N THR A 392 31.59 9.98 -36.77
CA THR A 392 31.08 11.35 -36.87
C THR A 392 30.63 11.57 -38.30
N LEU A 393 29.36 11.85 -38.55
CA LEU A 393 28.77 11.97 -39.89
C LEU A 393 28.83 13.38 -40.41
N ALA A 394 28.62 14.36 -39.56
CA ALA A 394 28.71 15.77 -39.86
C ALA A 394 29.36 16.50 -38.68
N ASN A 395 30.23 17.46 -38.99
CA ASN A 395 30.77 18.37 -37.96
C ASN A 395 29.69 19.39 -37.58
N GLY A 396 29.70 19.86 -36.35
CA GLY A 396 28.75 20.85 -35.86
C GLY A 396 28.83 22.12 -36.66
N ASP A 397 27.71 22.82 -36.77
CA ASP A 397 27.62 24.09 -37.48
C ASP A 397 28.57 25.14 -36.86
N SER A 398 29.30 25.84 -37.69
CA SER A 398 30.21 26.90 -37.27
C SER A 398 29.50 28.23 -36.96
N GLY A 399 28.18 28.22 -36.88
CA GLY A 399 27.37 29.39 -36.54
C GLY A 399 27.43 29.71 -35.03
N ASP A 400 27.61 30.97 -34.71
CA ASP A 400 27.52 31.49 -33.34
C ASP A 400 26.06 31.44 -32.85
N ILE A 401 25.68 30.32 -32.28
CA ILE A 401 24.42 30.25 -31.49
C ILE A 401 24.70 30.97 -30.17
N THR A 402 24.15 32.15 -30.00
CA THR A 402 24.16 32.85 -28.70
C THR A 402 23.18 32.18 -27.77
N ASP A 403 23.58 31.90 -26.51
CA ASP A 403 22.86 31.13 -25.47
C ASP A 403 21.47 31.68 -25.09
N ASP A 404 21.03 32.82 -25.67
CA ASP A 404 19.78 33.46 -25.29
C ASP A 404 18.53 32.96 -26.05
N ASN A 405 18.69 32.03 -27.03
CA ASN A 405 17.57 31.45 -27.75
C ASN A 405 17.78 29.92 -27.92
N PRO A 406 17.35 29.08 -26.97
CA PRO A 406 17.40 27.65 -27.17
C PRO A 406 16.52 27.29 -28.37
N ILE A 407 17.13 26.72 -29.42
CA ILE A 407 16.41 26.14 -30.55
C ILE A 407 15.52 25.03 -30.01
N LEU A 408 14.23 25.30 -29.88
CA LEU A 408 13.26 24.50 -29.13
C LEU A 408 12.91 23.16 -29.79
N SER A 409 13.37 22.82 -31.00
CA SER A 409 13.14 21.50 -31.60
C SER A 409 14.14 21.18 -32.71
N ASP A 410 15.24 20.61 -32.33
CA ASP A 410 16.11 19.90 -33.22
C ASP A 410 15.56 18.49 -33.50
N SER A 411 15.21 18.22 -34.75
CA SER A 411 14.74 16.89 -35.16
C SER A 411 15.89 16.07 -35.77
N LEU A 412 15.92 14.81 -35.34
CA LEU A 412 16.83 13.78 -35.87
C LEU A 412 16.06 12.47 -35.97
N ARG A 413 15.96 11.87 -37.16
CA ARG A 413 15.18 10.64 -37.35
C ARG A 413 15.87 9.69 -38.33
N TYR A 414 15.83 8.38 -38.01
CA TYR A 414 16.15 7.32 -38.97
C TYR A 414 14.93 7.01 -39.86
N SER A 415 15.19 6.64 -41.11
CA SER A 415 14.16 6.00 -41.95
C SER A 415 13.79 4.64 -41.38
N PRO A 416 12.52 4.16 -41.53
CA PRO A 416 12.07 2.89 -41.02
C PRO A 416 12.89 1.66 -41.43
N ASP A 417 13.50 1.69 -42.63
CA ASP A 417 14.40 0.65 -43.13
C ASP A 417 15.87 0.83 -42.65
N GLY A 418 16.17 1.94 -41.96
CA GLY A 418 17.51 2.24 -41.44
C GLY A 418 18.53 2.71 -42.53
N SER A 419 18.10 2.88 -43.76
CA SER A 419 19.00 3.28 -44.85
C SER A 419 19.40 4.76 -44.80
N LEU A 420 18.52 5.61 -44.27
CA LEU A 420 18.71 7.05 -44.20
C LEU A 420 18.65 7.59 -42.78
N LEU A 421 19.33 8.72 -42.56
CA LEU A 421 19.20 9.56 -41.37
C LEU A 421 18.92 10.98 -41.83
N ALA A 422 17.90 11.62 -41.30
CA ALA A 422 17.53 13.01 -41.59
C ALA A 422 17.65 13.88 -40.35
N TRP A 423 18.10 15.13 -40.52
CA TRP A 423 18.19 16.12 -39.44
C TRP A 423 17.94 17.52 -39.94
N SER A 424 17.47 18.42 -39.09
CA SER A 424 17.44 19.85 -39.35
C SER A 424 18.83 20.46 -39.22
N GLU A 425 19.18 21.39 -40.07
CA GLU A 425 20.45 22.13 -40.00
C GLU A 425 20.32 23.57 -40.52
N CYS A 426 21.06 24.49 -39.89
CA CYS A 426 21.13 25.88 -40.32
C CYS A 426 22.08 26.03 -41.51
N VAL A 427 21.72 26.87 -42.48
CA VAL A 427 22.55 27.19 -43.63
C VAL A 427 23.48 28.38 -43.35
N ASP A 428 23.05 29.27 -42.46
CA ASP A 428 23.78 30.49 -42.12
C ASP A 428 24.00 30.60 -40.60
N SER A 429 24.87 31.54 -40.21
CA SER A 429 25.30 31.71 -38.83
C SER A 429 24.25 32.28 -37.91
N LEU A 430 23.13 32.76 -38.42
CA LEU A 430 22.00 33.33 -37.65
C LEU A 430 20.79 32.43 -37.70
N CYS A 431 20.90 31.25 -38.36
CA CYS A 431 19.79 30.32 -38.58
C CYS A 431 18.56 30.94 -39.23
N GLU A 432 18.79 31.93 -40.15
CA GLU A 432 17.71 32.57 -40.93
C GLU A 432 17.22 31.66 -42.06
N THR A 433 18.03 30.69 -42.48
CA THR A 433 17.66 29.66 -43.44
C THR A 433 18.02 28.27 -42.92
N GLU A 434 17.06 27.38 -42.99
CA GLU A 434 17.19 25.98 -42.58
C GLU A 434 17.04 25.05 -43.79
N GLN A 435 17.65 23.87 -43.67
CA GLN A 435 17.53 22.79 -44.64
C GLN A 435 17.54 21.45 -43.92
N ILE A 436 17.17 20.39 -44.63
CA ILE A 436 17.21 19.03 -44.08
C ILE A 436 18.45 18.33 -44.60
N GLY A 437 19.39 18.03 -43.70
CA GLY A 437 20.53 17.18 -43.98
C GLY A 437 20.11 15.71 -44.06
N LEU A 438 20.74 14.97 -44.98
CA LEU A 438 20.49 13.55 -45.19
C LEU A 438 21.80 12.78 -45.24
N TRP A 439 21.83 11.60 -44.62
CA TRP A 439 22.94 10.65 -44.69
C TRP A 439 22.42 9.30 -45.19
N ASP A 440 23.10 8.75 -46.22
CA ASP A 440 22.81 7.41 -46.73
C ASP A 440 23.82 6.41 -46.18
N PHE A 441 23.32 5.46 -45.37
CA PHE A 441 24.14 4.39 -44.78
C PHE A 441 24.51 3.29 -45.77
N THR A 442 23.77 3.18 -46.86
CA THR A 442 24.09 2.16 -47.89
C THR A 442 25.27 2.61 -48.77
N GLN A 443 25.33 3.90 -49.04
CA GLN A 443 26.41 4.54 -49.81
C GLN A 443 27.52 5.12 -48.92
N HIS A 444 27.31 5.19 -47.60
CA HIS A 444 28.20 5.80 -46.63
C HIS A 444 28.56 7.25 -46.95
N MET A 445 27.57 8.04 -47.42
CA MET A 445 27.79 9.43 -47.82
C MET A 445 26.62 10.34 -47.45
N ARG A 446 26.93 11.61 -47.35
CA ARG A 446 25.95 12.66 -47.24
C ARG A 446 25.26 12.89 -48.59
N LEU A 447 23.95 12.88 -48.60
CA LEU A 447 23.13 13.26 -49.76
C LEU A 447 22.99 14.79 -49.86
N PRO A 448 22.57 15.31 -51.01
CA PRO A 448 22.20 16.72 -51.15
C PRO A 448 21.11 17.07 -50.14
N SER A 449 21.27 18.20 -49.47
CA SER A 449 20.28 18.64 -48.44
C SER A 449 18.98 19.07 -49.14
N LEU A 450 17.86 18.87 -48.47
CA LEU A 450 16.57 19.30 -48.97
C LEU A 450 16.30 20.75 -48.53
N PRO A 451 16.18 21.69 -49.50
CA PRO A 451 15.96 23.10 -49.18
C PRO A 451 14.55 23.32 -48.67
N LEU A 452 14.39 24.04 -47.58
CA LEU A 452 13.10 24.49 -47.10
C LEU A 452 12.71 25.82 -47.77
N THR A 453 11.46 25.92 -48.21
CA THR A 453 10.96 27.11 -48.89
C THR A 453 10.18 27.95 -47.87
N GLY A 454 10.81 29.01 -47.37
CA GLY A 454 10.22 30.01 -46.44
C GLY A 454 11.34 30.76 -45.78
N SER A 455 11.38 32.10 -45.92
CA SER A 455 12.34 32.93 -45.19
C SER A 455 11.70 33.35 -43.88
N SER A 456 12.28 33.01 -42.75
CA SER A 456 11.95 33.64 -41.49
C SER A 456 13.18 34.22 -40.82
N THR A 457 12.97 35.29 -40.14
CA THR A 457 14.02 36.03 -39.46
C THR A 457 14.31 35.57 -38.04
N PHE A 458 13.73 34.42 -37.58
CA PHE A 458 13.99 33.89 -36.24
C PHE A 458 13.58 32.41 -36.17
N GLY A 459 14.45 31.54 -35.73
CA GLY A 459 14.43 30.11 -35.56
C GLY A 459 13.06 29.40 -35.51
N PHE A 460 12.86 28.39 -36.40
CA PHE A 460 11.65 27.56 -36.45
C PHE A 460 11.82 26.29 -35.63
N SER A 461 10.69 25.79 -35.13
CA SER A 461 10.58 24.40 -34.72
C SER A 461 10.35 23.53 -35.97
N ILE A 462 11.27 22.61 -36.27
CA ILE A 462 11.13 21.66 -37.37
C ILE A 462 10.79 20.27 -36.83
N THR A 463 9.71 19.69 -37.33
CA THR A 463 9.35 18.31 -37.05
C THR A 463 9.47 17.42 -38.28
N LEU A 464 9.99 16.21 -38.11
CA LEU A 464 10.29 15.28 -39.19
C LEU A 464 9.52 13.95 -39.02
N ALA A 465 8.96 13.43 -40.11
CA ALA A 465 8.38 12.11 -40.16
C ALA A 465 8.68 11.41 -41.49
N PHE A 466 9.29 10.21 -41.41
CA PHE A 466 9.45 9.35 -42.59
C PHE A 466 8.18 8.56 -42.86
N SER A 467 7.88 8.34 -44.15
CA SER A 467 6.85 7.36 -44.52
C SER A 467 7.29 5.94 -44.19
N PRO A 468 6.37 5.01 -43.91
CA PRO A 468 6.72 3.64 -43.54
C PRO A 468 7.54 2.87 -44.57
N ASP A 469 7.42 3.23 -45.86
CA ASP A 469 8.14 2.66 -46.96
C ASP A 469 9.53 3.34 -47.21
N SER A 470 9.91 4.30 -46.34
CA SER A 470 11.13 5.08 -46.41
C SER A 470 11.30 5.91 -47.69
N SER A 471 10.25 6.08 -48.51
CA SER A 471 10.33 6.80 -49.80
C SER A 471 10.08 8.29 -49.68
N ARG A 472 9.44 8.75 -48.58
CA ARG A 472 9.04 10.14 -48.38
C ARG A 472 9.44 10.65 -47.02
N LEU A 473 9.67 11.97 -46.95
CA LEU A 473 9.87 12.69 -45.68
C LEU A 473 8.87 13.85 -45.61
N ALA A 474 8.06 13.86 -44.55
CA ALA A 474 7.24 15.03 -44.22
C ALA A 474 8.04 15.93 -43.26
N VAL A 475 8.07 17.21 -43.57
CA VAL A 475 8.76 18.27 -42.83
C VAL A 475 7.73 19.32 -42.42
N GLY A 476 7.46 19.46 -41.16
CA GLY A 476 6.61 20.50 -40.61
C GLY A 476 7.42 21.70 -40.17
N GLN A 477 6.93 22.86 -40.49
CA GLN A 477 7.54 24.16 -40.16
C GLN A 477 6.53 24.97 -39.36
N GLU A 478 6.94 25.41 -38.17
CA GLU A 478 6.16 26.26 -37.28
C GLU A 478 6.29 27.73 -37.76
N ASP A 479 5.20 28.50 -37.84
CA ASP A 479 5.27 29.94 -38.11
C ASP A 479 5.10 30.71 -36.79
N ASN A 480 6.19 31.12 -36.18
CA ASN A 480 6.24 31.81 -34.89
C ASN A 480 5.82 33.30 -34.96
N PHE A 481 5.28 33.81 -36.09
CA PHE A 481 4.99 35.21 -36.30
C PHE A 481 3.51 35.59 -36.45
N THR A 482 2.67 35.18 -35.49
CA THR A 482 1.25 35.63 -35.43
C THR A 482 1.07 37.10 -35.00
N TYR A 483 2.14 37.84 -34.63
CA TYR A 483 2.04 39.24 -34.26
C TYR A 483 1.97 40.22 -35.45
N LEU A 484 2.35 39.78 -36.61
CA LEU A 484 2.24 40.59 -37.85
C LEU A 484 1.30 39.85 -38.82
N LYS A 485 -0.01 40.16 -38.76
CA LYS A 485 -1.08 39.65 -39.62
C LYS A 485 -0.73 39.64 -41.11
N ASN A 486 -0.04 38.63 -41.60
CA ASN A 486 0.07 38.28 -43.02
C ASN A 486 0.09 36.75 -43.22
N GLU A 487 -1.04 36.19 -43.36
CA GLU A 487 -1.55 35.12 -44.25
C GLU A 487 -0.74 33.82 -44.50
N LEU A 488 0.38 33.52 -43.85
CA LEU A 488 1.09 32.24 -44.03
C LEU A 488 0.92 31.40 -42.76
N GLY A 489 -0.06 30.52 -42.74
CA GLY A 489 -0.20 29.50 -41.67
C GLY A 489 0.92 28.46 -41.72
N ALA A 490 1.03 27.64 -40.66
CA ALA A 490 1.99 26.55 -40.58
C ALA A 490 1.99 25.67 -41.84
N ARG A 491 3.17 25.22 -42.27
CA ARG A 491 3.37 24.54 -43.53
C ARG A 491 3.99 23.16 -43.30
N ILE A 492 3.52 22.17 -44.06
CA ILE A 492 4.13 20.84 -44.11
C ILE A 492 4.48 20.54 -45.58
N ASP A 493 5.76 20.27 -45.86
CA ASP A 493 6.26 19.84 -47.15
C ASP A 493 6.54 18.31 -47.12
N VAL A 494 6.00 17.58 -48.07
CA VAL A 494 6.26 16.15 -48.26
C VAL A 494 7.25 15.99 -49.41
N PHE A 495 8.47 15.60 -49.10
CA PHE A 495 9.53 15.32 -50.02
C PHE A 495 9.51 13.88 -50.52
N ASP A 496 9.76 13.68 -51.81
CA ASP A 496 10.17 12.40 -52.35
C ASP A 496 11.69 12.25 -52.24
N LEU A 497 12.15 11.26 -51.53
CA LEU A 497 13.54 11.11 -51.15
C LEU A 497 14.45 10.63 -52.32
N PHE A 498 13.86 10.05 -53.34
CA PHE A 498 14.59 9.66 -54.54
C PHE A 498 14.93 10.86 -55.45
N SER A 499 13.96 11.75 -55.63
CA SER A 499 14.14 12.96 -56.48
C SER A 499 14.55 14.19 -55.70
N GLY A 500 14.43 14.21 -54.39
CA GLY A 500 14.62 15.40 -53.56
C GLY A 500 13.57 16.49 -53.75
N ALA A 501 12.48 16.19 -54.47
CA ALA A 501 11.46 17.18 -54.83
C ALA A 501 10.27 17.15 -53.83
N VAL A 502 9.68 18.33 -53.58
CA VAL A 502 8.43 18.44 -52.83
C VAL A 502 7.30 17.91 -53.71
N THR A 503 6.61 16.86 -53.24
CA THR A 503 5.48 16.23 -53.94
C THR A 503 4.15 16.79 -53.51
N GLN A 504 4.05 17.24 -52.27
CA GLN A 504 2.84 17.85 -51.69
C GLN A 504 3.28 18.92 -50.68
N THR A 505 2.49 19.98 -50.63
CA THR A 505 2.54 20.99 -49.58
C THR A 505 1.18 21.09 -48.93
N VAL A 506 1.12 20.93 -47.60
CA VAL A 506 -0.07 21.12 -46.80
C VAL A 506 0.09 22.44 -46.08
N THR A 507 -0.84 23.37 -46.28
CA THR A 507 -0.85 24.64 -45.55
C THR A 507 -2.02 24.67 -44.61
N LEU A 508 -1.74 24.98 -43.36
CA LEU A 508 -2.80 25.18 -42.33
C LEU A 508 -3.18 26.65 -42.38
N ALA A 509 -4.00 27.05 -43.36
CA ALA A 509 -4.51 28.42 -43.42
C ALA A 509 -5.68 28.59 -42.47
N SER A 510 -5.94 29.78 -41.96
CA SER A 510 -7.09 30.17 -41.15
C SER A 510 -8.40 30.06 -41.93
N ASP A 511 -8.81 28.82 -42.25
CA ASP A 511 -10.12 28.57 -42.88
C ASP A 511 -11.17 28.45 -41.75
N SER A 512 -12.18 29.32 -41.85
CA SER A 512 -13.30 29.39 -40.92
C SER A 512 -14.17 28.11 -40.85
N ALA A 513 -14.00 27.17 -41.80
CA ALA A 513 -14.70 25.91 -41.82
C ALA A 513 -14.07 24.85 -40.92
N HIS A 514 -12.78 24.95 -40.60
CA HIS A 514 -12.06 23.96 -39.76
C HIS A 514 -11.36 24.56 -38.54
N GLY A 515 -11.48 25.89 -38.33
CA GLY A 515 -11.02 26.53 -37.10
C GLY A 515 -9.51 26.53 -36.85
N GLN A 516 -8.70 26.71 -37.95
CA GLN A 516 -7.26 26.40 -37.85
C GLN A 516 -6.39 27.58 -38.21
N SER A 517 -5.70 28.07 -37.23
CA SER A 517 -4.41 28.73 -37.33
C SER A 517 -3.64 28.29 -36.10
N GLY A 518 -2.72 27.36 -36.22
CA GLY A 518 -1.95 26.83 -35.11
C GLY A 518 -0.60 26.31 -35.56
N ASP A 519 0.29 26.13 -34.61
CA ASP A 519 1.63 25.63 -34.80
C ASP A 519 1.63 24.12 -35.11
N VAL A 520 2.58 23.63 -35.91
CA VAL A 520 2.82 22.20 -36.13
C VAL A 520 3.90 21.72 -35.19
N ARG A 521 3.49 21.03 -34.11
CA ARG A 521 4.41 20.53 -33.08
C ARG A 521 4.83 19.08 -33.30
N ALA A 522 4.00 18.27 -33.94
CA ALA A 522 4.32 16.87 -34.22
C ALA A 522 3.66 16.34 -35.49
N LEU A 523 4.40 15.43 -36.13
CA LEU A 523 3.96 14.72 -37.34
C LEU A 523 4.13 13.21 -37.17
N ALA A 524 3.17 12.44 -37.66
CA ALA A 524 3.28 10.98 -37.68
C ALA A 524 2.56 10.40 -38.91
N TYR A 525 3.22 9.47 -39.61
CA TYR A 525 2.56 8.68 -40.66
C TYR A 525 1.78 7.52 -40.06
N SER A 526 0.62 7.20 -40.62
CA SER A 526 -0.03 5.92 -40.35
C SER A 526 0.84 4.75 -40.85
N PRO A 527 0.81 3.57 -40.21
CA PRO A 527 1.64 2.42 -40.59
C PRO A 527 1.45 1.95 -42.02
N ASP A 528 0.27 2.16 -42.62
CA ASP A 528 -0.02 1.88 -44.03
C ASP A 528 0.42 3.00 -45.00
N GLY A 529 0.97 4.10 -44.49
CA GLY A 529 1.42 5.24 -45.24
C GLY A 529 0.32 6.07 -45.92
N SER A 530 -0.95 5.83 -45.63
CA SER A 530 -2.10 6.49 -46.26
C SER A 530 -2.41 7.86 -45.64
N LEU A 531 -2.18 8.01 -44.34
CA LEU A 531 -2.48 9.20 -43.56
C LEU A 531 -1.22 9.82 -42.97
N LEU A 532 -1.23 11.13 -42.87
CA LEU A 532 -0.30 11.93 -42.11
C LEU A 532 -1.10 12.63 -41.01
N ALA A 533 -0.82 12.31 -39.74
CA ALA A 533 -1.34 13.02 -38.59
C ALA A 533 -0.49 14.27 -38.33
N ILE A 534 -1.15 15.38 -38.09
CA ILE A 534 -0.56 16.72 -37.87
C ILE A 534 -1.13 17.21 -36.55
N ALA A 535 -0.27 17.40 -35.54
CA ALA A 535 -0.67 17.82 -34.21
C ALA A 535 -0.06 19.15 -33.81
N GLY A 536 -0.83 19.92 -33.02
CA GLY A 536 -0.38 21.23 -32.53
C GLY A 536 -1.43 21.95 -31.69
N ASP A 537 -1.40 23.27 -31.64
CA ASP A 537 -2.39 24.06 -30.93
C ASP A 537 -3.43 24.71 -31.87
N GLN A 538 -4.51 25.21 -31.28
CA GLN A 538 -5.47 26.06 -31.96
C GLN A 538 -5.12 27.54 -31.67
N ASP A 539 -5.35 28.43 -32.63
CA ASP A 539 -5.08 29.90 -32.51
C ASP A 539 -5.93 30.63 -31.44
N THR A 540 -6.33 29.97 -30.38
CA THR A 540 -7.12 30.56 -29.30
C THR A 540 -6.30 30.99 -28.08
N GLY A 541 -5.00 31.23 -28.25
CA GLY A 541 -4.10 31.66 -27.17
C GLY A 541 -3.46 30.50 -26.40
N GLY A 542 -3.23 29.37 -27.03
CA GLY A 542 -2.48 28.26 -26.44
C GLY A 542 -3.27 27.38 -25.45
N ALA A 543 -4.59 27.55 -25.38
CA ALA A 543 -5.43 26.84 -24.41
C ALA A 543 -6.04 25.51 -24.92
N ALA A 544 -5.97 25.24 -26.23
CA ALA A 544 -6.57 24.05 -26.84
C ALA A 544 -5.64 23.42 -27.88
N GLY A 545 -5.61 22.08 -27.91
CA GLY A 545 -4.83 21.28 -28.87
C GLY A 545 -5.68 20.65 -29.93
N GLN A 546 -5.10 20.37 -31.10
CA GLN A 546 -5.77 19.72 -32.20
C GLN A 546 -4.85 18.75 -32.93
N ALA A 547 -5.39 17.63 -33.40
CA ALA A 547 -4.72 16.74 -34.32
C ALA A 547 -5.59 16.50 -35.57
N LEU A 548 -4.99 16.70 -36.72
CA LEU A 548 -5.60 16.62 -38.05
C LEU A 548 -5.04 15.43 -38.81
N PHE A 549 -5.80 14.91 -39.76
CA PHE A 549 -5.37 13.79 -40.59
C PHE A 549 -5.46 14.16 -42.07
N TRP A 550 -4.30 14.18 -42.71
CA TRP A 550 -4.17 14.41 -44.12
C TRP A 550 -4.09 13.10 -44.91
N ASN A 551 -4.99 12.87 -45.84
CA ASN A 551 -4.91 11.73 -46.74
C ASN A 551 -4.02 12.06 -47.94
N LEU A 552 -2.91 11.36 -48.08
CA LEU A 552 -1.88 11.60 -49.08
C LEU A 552 -2.34 11.32 -50.51
N ALA A 553 -3.20 10.34 -50.70
CA ALA A 553 -3.76 10.00 -52.03
C ALA A 553 -4.83 10.98 -52.47
N GLN A 554 -5.71 11.39 -51.57
CA GLN A 554 -6.82 12.32 -51.84
C GLN A 554 -6.33 13.78 -51.83
N ARG A 555 -5.18 14.06 -51.24
CA ARG A 555 -4.63 15.41 -51.01
C ARG A 555 -5.65 16.29 -50.26
N ALA A 556 -6.23 15.76 -49.22
CA ALA A 556 -7.29 16.42 -48.47
C ALA A 556 -7.26 15.99 -46.98
N PHE A 557 -7.76 16.83 -46.09
CA PHE A 557 -8.07 16.47 -44.73
C PHE A 557 -9.24 15.50 -44.69
N VAL A 558 -9.19 14.51 -43.83
CA VAL A 558 -10.22 13.45 -43.67
C VAL A 558 -10.65 13.33 -42.21
N GLY A 559 -11.98 13.22 -42.05
CA GLY A 559 -12.65 13.08 -40.77
C GLY A 559 -12.61 14.39 -39.94
N SER A 560 -13.26 14.35 -38.79
CA SER A 560 -13.19 15.44 -37.80
C SER A 560 -11.84 15.46 -37.10
N PRO A 561 -11.36 16.67 -36.73
CA PRO A 561 -10.17 16.80 -35.88
C PRO A 561 -10.34 16.10 -34.54
N LEU A 562 -9.23 15.59 -33.98
CA LEU A 562 -9.17 15.28 -32.54
C LEU A 562 -8.92 16.59 -31.80
N SER A 563 -9.80 16.94 -30.90
CA SER A 563 -9.71 18.24 -30.19
C SER A 563 -9.50 18.00 -28.69
N GLU A 564 -8.48 18.67 -28.15
CA GLU A 564 -8.19 18.75 -26.73
C GLU A 564 -8.55 20.14 -26.22
N THR A 565 -9.29 20.21 -25.14
CA THR A 565 -9.68 21.46 -24.50
C THR A 565 -8.72 21.90 -23.40
N ASP A 566 -7.81 21.00 -22.98
CA ASP A 566 -7.02 21.12 -21.75
C ASP A 566 -5.55 21.48 -22.00
N GLY A 567 -5.15 21.71 -23.27
CA GLY A 567 -3.80 22.13 -23.63
C GLY A 567 -3.39 21.76 -25.05
N PRO A 568 -2.28 22.34 -25.59
CA PRO A 568 -1.75 22.02 -26.90
C PRO A 568 -1.27 20.57 -26.97
N ILE A 569 -1.39 19.95 -28.15
CA ILE A 569 -0.82 18.62 -28.42
C ILE A 569 0.61 18.78 -28.88
N ASN A 570 1.57 18.38 -28.05
CA ASN A 570 2.99 18.49 -28.35
C ASN A 570 3.55 17.31 -29.13
N THR A 571 2.93 16.13 -28.99
CA THR A 571 3.43 14.89 -29.58
C THR A 571 2.28 13.96 -29.95
N ILE A 572 2.47 13.18 -31.01
CA ILE A 572 1.49 12.22 -31.50
C ILE A 572 2.19 10.99 -32.09
N ALA A 573 1.66 9.79 -31.83
CA ALA A 573 2.15 8.56 -32.42
C ALA A 573 1.00 7.62 -32.77
N PHE A 574 1.13 6.87 -33.91
CA PHE A 574 0.20 5.80 -34.28
C PHE A 574 0.57 4.48 -33.59
N SER A 575 -0.43 3.69 -33.25
CA SER A 575 -0.25 2.27 -32.95
C SER A 575 0.22 1.50 -34.19
N HIS A 576 0.89 0.37 -33.99
CA HIS A 576 1.45 -0.44 -35.08
C HIS A 576 0.38 -0.92 -36.09
N ASP A 577 -0.85 -1.18 -35.65
CA ASP A 577 -1.96 -1.57 -36.49
C ASP A 577 -2.71 -0.39 -37.13
N GLY A 578 -2.35 0.85 -36.80
CA GLY A 578 -2.94 2.09 -37.30
C GLY A 578 -4.38 2.36 -36.81
N GLN A 579 -4.88 1.56 -35.84
CA GLN A 579 -6.24 1.76 -35.33
C GLN A 579 -6.32 2.90 -34.31
N TYR A 580 -5.22 3.19 -33.63
CA TYR A 580 -5.14 4.14 -32.54
C TYR A 580 -4.05 5.17 -32.75
N VAL A 581 -4.24 6.32 -32.11
CA VAL A 581 -3.18 7.32 -31.89
C VAL A 581 -3.15 7.69 -30.42
N VAL A 582 -1.95 8.01 -29.93
CA VAL A 582 -1.76 8.62 -28.62
C VAL A 582 -1.28 10.05 -28.81
N THR A 583 -1.85 10.95 -28.02
CA THR A 583 -1.45 12.36 -27.95
C THR A 583 -0.87 12.68 -26.58
N GLY A 584 0.20 13.47 -26.52
CA GLY A 584 0.76 14.03 -25.31
C GLY A 584 0.57 15.53 -25.27
N MET A 585 0.10 16.04 -24.11
CA MET A 585 -0.29 17.43 -23.91
C MET A 585 0.74 18.21 -23.09
N GLY A 586 0.80 19.52 -23.34
CA GLY A 586 1.55 20.49 -22.54
C GLY A 586 0.72 21.76 -22.30
N GLY A 587 1.08 22.55 -21.31
CA GLY A 587 0.40 23.85 -21.10
C GLY A 587 -0.77 23.84 -20.12
N GLY A 588 -0.58 23.28 -18.91
CA GLY A 588 -1.53 23.38 -17.80
C GLY A 588 -2.15 22.06 -17.35
N VAL A 589 -2.42 21.15 -18.27
CA VAL A 589 -2.76 19.75 -17.99
C VAL A 589 -1.72 18.86 -18.66
N PHE A 590 -0.90 18.20 -17.87
CA PHE A 590 0.14 17.30 -18.35
C PHE A 590 -0.40 15.88 -18.41
N GLY A 591 -0.88 15.46 -19.56
CA GLY A 591 -1.53 14.17 -19.71
C GLY A 591 -1.45 13.60 -21.10
N LEU A 592 -1.85 12.36 -21.23
CA LEU A 592 -1.91 11.60 -22.47
C LEU A 592 -3.36 11.20 -22.74
N ARG A 593 -3.70 11.01 -24.00
CA ARG A 593 -4.98 10.47 -24.39
C ARG A 593 -4.84 9.51 -25.57
N VAL A 594 -5.55 8.40 -25.52
CA VAL A 594 -5.61 7.45 -26.64
C VAL A 594 -6.90 7.66 -27.41
N TRP A 595 -6.83 7.66 -28.73
CA TRP A 595 -7.94 7.93 -29.64
C TRP A 595 -8.13 6.83 -30.65
N SER A 596 -9.36 6.56 -31.02
CA SER A 596 -9.69 5.74 -32.21
C SER A 596 -9.48 6.55 -33.48
N VAL A 597 -8.62 6.08 -34.38
CA VAL A 597 -8.39 6.71 -35.69
C VAL A 597 -9.65 6.67 -36.56
N LYS A 598 -10.39 5.58 -36.51
CA LYS A 598 -11.60 5.37 -37.32
C LYS A 598 -12.81 6.16 -36.79
N GLN A 599 -13.04 6.12 -35.47
CA GLN A 599 -14.22 6.72 -34.84
C GLN A 599 -14.01 8.21 -34.53
N ARG A 600 -12.78 8.67 -34.40
CA ARG A 600 -12.39 10.05 -34.01
C ARG A 600 -12.89 10.43 -32.63
N VAL A 601 -12.89 9.46 -31.72
CA VAL A 601 -13.27 9.65 -30.31
C VAL A 601 -12.13 9.25 -29.40
N SER A 602 -12.09 9.87 -28.22
CA SER A 602 -11.20 9.49 -27.14
C SER A 602 -11.63 8.13 -26.57
N LEU A 603 -10.70 7.23 -26.38
CA LEU A 603 -10.88 5.91 -25.77
C LEU A 603 -10.46 5.85 -24.31
N THR A 604 -9.73 6.84 -23.85
CA THR A 604 -9.28 6.91 -22.46
C THR A 604 -9.63 8.27 -21.85
N PRO A 605 -9.80 8.34 -20.52
CA PRO A 605 -9.69 9.62 -19.82
C PRO A 605 -8.28 10.20 -20.04
N ILE A 606 -8.04 11.41 -19.57
CA ILE A 606 -6.69 11.98 -19.55
C ILE A 606 -5.83 11.14 -18.60
N LEU A 607 -4.81 10.47 -19.13
CA LEU A 607 -3.86 9.67 -18.39
C LEU A 607 -2.85 10.59 -17.71
N ARG A 608 -2.98 10.76 -16.40
CA ARG A 608 -2.19 11.70 -15.60
C ARG A 608 -1.16 10.96 -14.75
N ALA A 609 0.11 11.11 -15.06
CA ALA A 609 1.23 10.67 -14.25
C ALA A 609 2.45 11.58 -14.41
N HIS A 610 2.51 12.33 -15.53
CA HIS A 610 3.49 13.39 -15.69
C HIS A 610 3.08 14.64 -14.90
N THR A 611 4.08 15.33 -14.33
CA THR A 611 3.89 16.58 -13.58
C THR A 611 4.28 17.81 -14.36
N GLU A 612 4.88 17.62 -15.53
CA GLU A 612 5.36 18.66 -16.44
C GLU A 612 5.05 18.28 -17.90
N VAL A 613 5.47 19.09 -18.85
CA VAL A 613 5.21 18.94 -20.28
C VAL A 613 5.64 17.56 -20.80
N ILE A 614 4.76 16.91 -21.56
CA ILE A 614 5.08 15.67 -22.27
C ILE A 614 5.65 16.02 -23.64
N ASN A 615 6.92 15.69 -23.85
CA ASN A 615 7.67 16.06 -25.03
C ASN A 615 7.59 15.00 -26.14
N ALA A 616 7.53 13.71 -25.77
CA ALA A 616 7.54 12.65 -26.77
C ALA A 616 6.71 11.44 -26.33
N VAL A 617 6.12 10.75 -27.32
CA VAL A 617 5.43 9.47 -27.18
C VAL A 617 5.82 8.53 -28.31
N ALA A 618 5.87 7.23 -28.04
CA ALA A 618 6.12 6.22 -29.06
C ALA A 618 5.40 4.90 -28.71
N PHE A 619 4.76 4.24 -29.69
CA PHE A 619 4.18 2.91 -29.49
C PHE A 619 5.24 1.81 -29.57
N ASP A 620 5.08 0.75 -28.75
CA ASP A 620 5.84 -0.49 -28.91
C ASP A 620 5.37 -1.18 -30.23
N PRO A 621 6.31 -1.43 -31.15
CA PRO A 621 5.93 -2.06 -32.43
C PRO A 621 5.41 -3.50 -32.32
N ARG A 622 5.48 -4.13 -31.15
CA ARG A 622 5.08 -5.53 -30.92
C ARG A 622 3.88 -5.68 -29.99
N ALA A 623 3.55 -4.67 -29.22
CA ALA A 623 2.58 -4.76 -28.15
C ALA A 623 1.63 -3.55 -28.13
N SER A 624 0.46 -3.72 -27.51
CA SER A 624 -0.47 -2.62 -27.24
C SER A 624 -0.01 -1.76 -26.06
N GLN A 625 1.25 -1.32 -26.12
CA GLN A 625 1.90 -0.46 -25.13
C GLN A 625 2.50 0.75 -25.82
N PHE A 626 2.69 1.81 -25.06
CA PHE A 626 3.40 2.99 -25.54
C PHE A 626 4.22 3.60 -24.42
N VAL A 627 5.23 4.38 -24.78
CA VAL A 627 6.10 5.08 -23.86
C VAL A 627 5.91 6.57 -23.99
N SER A 628 6.01 7.31 -22.89
CA SER A 628 6.06 8.76 -22.87
C SER A 628 7.28 9.26 -22.13
N ALA A 629 7.76 10.45 -22.50
CA ALA A 629 8.85 11.15 -21.83
C ALA A 629 8.48 12.61 -21.59
N GLY A 630 8.82 13.15 -20.41
CA GLY A 630 8.44 14.49 -20.00
C GLY A 630 9.56 15.28 -19.32
N GLU A 631 9.32 16.58 -19.17
CA GLU A 631 10.23 17.52 -18.49
C GLU A 631 10.35 17.23 -16.99
N ASP A 632 9.39 16.50 -16.42
CA ASP A 632 9.43 16.02 -15.05
C ASP A 632 10.52 14.96 -14.77
N GLY A 633 11.30 14.62 -15.77
CA GLY A 633 12.35 13.62 -15.65
C GLY A 633 11.83 12.19 -15.54
N GLN A 634 10.61 11.94 -16.01
CA GLN A 634 10.04 10.60 -16.04
C GLN A 634 9.94 10.04 -17.46
N VAL A 635 10.18 8.75 -17.60
CA VAL A 635 9.88 7.96 -18.79
C VAL A 635 8.93 6.84 -18.34
N LEU A 636 7.70 6.85 -18.87
CA LEU A 636 6.61 6.03 -18.40
C LEU A 636 6.16 5.07 -19.51
N ILE A 637 5.95 3.80 -19.16
CA ILE A 637 5.33 2.79 -20.05
C ILE A 637 3.85 2.70 -19.72
N TRP A 638 3.05 2.80 -20.73
CA TRP A 638 1.59 2.79 -20.64
C TRP A 638 1.01 1.60 -21.39
N ARG A 639 -0.13 1.15 -20.93
CA ARG A 639 -0.98 0.22 -21.65
C ARG A 639 -2.08 0.99 -22.38
N GLN A 640 -2.45 0.52 -23.53
CA GLN A 640 -3.59 1.04 -24.27
C GLN A 640 -4.92 0.82 -23.53
N ALA A 641 -4.99 -0.22 -22.70
CA ALA A 641 -6.09 -0.54 -21.79
C ALA A 641 -5.60 -0.51 -20.32
N PRO A 642 -6.47 -0.24 -19.33
CA PRO A 642 -6.11 -0.19 -17.92
C PRO A 642 -5.46 -1.48 -17.43
N TYR A 643 -4.64 -1.34 -16.37
CA TYR A 643 -4.05 -2.50 -15.69
C TYR A 643 -5.13 -3.36 -15.07
N SER A 644 -5.50 -4.41 -15.76
CA SER A 644 -6.39 -5.47 -15.27
C SER A 644 -5.73 -6.81 -15.59
N PRO A 645 -5.89 -7.87 -14.79
CA PRO A 645 -5.52 -9.21 -15.20
C PRO A 645 -6.19 -9.60 -16.53
N PHE A 646 -7.29 -8.90 -16.86
CA PHE A 646 -7.95 -8.91 -18.17
C PHE A 646 -8.14 -7.45 -18.58
N SER A 647 -7.44 -7.01 -19.62
CA SER A 647 -7.65 -5.71 -20.24
C SER A 647 -9.12 -5.45 -20.50
N HIS A 648 -9.53 -4.20 -20.53
CA HIS A 648 -10.84 -3.69 -20.95
C HIS A 648 -11.54 -4.67 -21.88
N LEU A 649 -12.64 -5.21 -21.42
CA LEU A 649 -13.51 -5.96 -22.27
C LEU A 649 -14.41 -4.93 -22.95
N GLU A 650 -13.98 -4.47 -24.14
CA GLU A 650 -14.81 -3.60 -24.97
C GLU A 650 -16.09 -4.35 -25.32
N THR A 651 -17.19 -3.87 -24.79
CA THR A 651 -18.51 -4.31 -25.21
C THR A 651 -19.02 -3.24 -26.16
N ASP A 652 -18.95 -3.50 -27.46
CA ASP A 652 -19.42 -2.60 -28.51
C ASP A 652 -20.85 -2.10 -28.23
N GLY A 653 -21.01 -0.79 -27.97
CA GLY A 653 -22.32 -0.12 -27.94
C GLY A 653 -23.06 -0.14 -26.60
N PHE A 654 -22.41 0.01 -25.51
CA PHE A 654 -23.03 0.04 -24.17
C PHE A 654 -23.85 1.31 -23.89
N ASN A 655 -25.16 1.17 -23.87
CA ASN A 655 -26.11 2.14 -23.30
C ASN A 655 -26.97 1.54 -22.18
N GLY A 656 -26.59 0.37 -21.59
CA GLY A 656 -27.44 -0.39 -20.68
C GLY A 656 -26.77 -0.78 -19.35
N LEU A 657 -27.54 -1.50 -18.52
CA LEU A 657 -27.12 -2.05 -17.22
C LEU A 657 -26.01 -3.11 -17.42
N GLY A 658 -24.75 -2.78 -17.15
CA GLY A 658 -23.65 -3.74 -17.23
C GLY A 658 -23.85 -4.92 -16.28
N GLN A 659 -24.09 -6.13 -16.81
CA GLN A 659 -24.17 -7.34 -16.01
C GLN A 659 -22.91 -8.18 -16.18
N VAL A 660 -22.38 -8.71 -15.08
CA VAL A 660 -21.20 -9.57 -15.08
C VAL A 660 -21.37 -10.75 -14.12
N ALA A 661 -20.99 -11.95 -14.56
CA ALA A 661 -21.03 -13.15 -13.74
C ALA A 661 -19.84 -14.07 -14.03
N PHE A 662 -19.24 -14.64 -12.99
CA PHE A 662 -18.25 -15.73 -13.14
C PHE A 662 -18.93 -17.09 -13.17
N SER A 663 -18.42 -18.01 -14.01
CA SER A 663 -18.84 -19.40 -13.93
C SER A 663 -18.36 -20.03 -12.60
N PRO A 664 -19.16 -20.88 -11.95
CA PRO A 664 -18.80 -21.52 -10.68
C PRO A 664 -17.51 -22.33 -10.70
N ASN A 665 -17.10 -22.84 -11.87
CA ASN A 665 -15.81 -23.51 -12.03
C ASN A 665 -14.61 -22.55 -12.21
N GLY A 666 -14.87 -21.23 -12.26
CA GLY A 666 -13.85 -20.19 -12.40
C GLY A 666 -13.19 -20.09 -13.78
N ALA A 667 -13.67 -20.83 -14.78
CA ALA A 667 -13.02 -20.87 -16.09
C ALA A 667 -13.51 -19.73 -17.02
N LEU A 668 -14.77 -19.34 -16.90
CA LEU A 668 -15.41 -18.35 -17.77
C LEU A 668 -15.96 -17.18 -16.96
N MET A 669 -16.06 -16.06 -17.62
CA MET A 669 -16.82 -14.89 -17.20
C MET A 669 -17.81 -14.54 -18.32
N ALA A 670 -19.02 -14.17 -17.96
CA ALA A 670 -20.03 -13.66 -18.88
C ALA A 670 -20.24 -12.17 -18.64
N THR A 671 -20.35 -11.41 -19.70
CA THR A 671 -20.74 -10.00 -19.69
C THR A 671 -21.94 -9.83 -20.61
N ALA A 672 -22.90 -9.02 -20.21
CA ALA A 672 -24.05 -8.75 -21.01
C ALA A 672 -24.08 -7.31 -21.53
N ASN A 673 -24.41 -7.12 -22.80
CA ASN A 673 -24.73 -5.83 -23.39
C ASN A 673 -26.17 -5.83 -23.90
N THR A 674 -26.59 -4.82 -24.65
CA THR A 674 -27.97 -4.69 -25.16
C THR A 674 -28.40 -5.79 -26.09
N ASN A 675 -27.47 -6.41 -26.82
CA ASN A 675 -27.83 -7.33 -27.92
C ASN A 675 -27.22 -8.73 -27.79
N GLU A 676 -26.25 -8.92 -26.92
CA GLU A 676 -25.58 -10.22 -26.76
C GLU A 676 -25.01 -10.40 -25.35
N VAL A 677 -24.83 -11.66 -24.99
CA VAL A 677 -24.01 -12.02 -23.85
C VAL A 677 -22.69 -12.57 -24.35
N THR A 678 -21.58 -12.03 -23.92
CA THR A 678 -20.23 -12.46 -24.32
C THR A 678 -19.59 -13.31 -23.24
N LEU A 679 -19.03 -14.46 -23.64
CA LEU A 679 -18.24 -15.34 -22.77
C LEU A 679 -16.75 -15.09 -22.96
N TRP A 680 -16.03 -14.97 -21.85
CA TRP A 680 -14.59 -14.69 -21.77
C TRP A 680 -13.88 -15.80 -21.00
N ASP A 681 -12.68 -16.18 -21.43
CA ASP A 681 -11.78 -17.06 -20.67
C ASP A 681 -11.12 -16.27 -19.54
N VAL A 682 -11.37 -16.67 -18.30
CA VAL A 682 -10.91 -15.94 -17.11
C VAL A 682 -9.38 -15.89 -17.00
N ARG A 683 -8.68 -16.84 -17.54
CA ARG A 683 -7.22 -16.92 -17.47
C ARG A 683 -6.50 -16.06 -18.50
N THR A 684 -7.11 -15.92 -19.69
CA THR A 684 -6.48 -15.24 -20.84
C THR A 684 -7.12 -13.90 -21.19
N GLY A 685 -8.33 -13.63 -20.68
CA GLY A 685 -9.14 -12.47 -21.09
C GLY A 685 -9.68 -12.55 -22.51
N ALA A 686 -9.48 -13.68 -23.20
CA ALA A 686 -9.90 -13.83 -24.58
C ALA A 686 -11.41 -14.06 -24.69
N LYS A 687 -12.04 -13.43 -25.69
CA LYS A 687 -13.43 -13.68 -26.06
C LYS A 687 -13.55 -15.13 -26.56
N VAL A 688 -14.35 -15.91 -25.84
CA VAL A 688 -14.60 -17.31 -26.19
C VAL A 688 -15.76 -17.41 -27.16
N ARG A 689 -16.86 -16.65 -26.93
CA ARG A 689 -18.09 -16.77 -27.70
C ARG A 689 -19.04 -15.60 -27.44
N SER A 690 -19.82 -15.24 -28.46
CA SER A 690 -21.02 -14.42 -28.35
C SER A 690 -22.26 -15.28 -28.31
N LEU A 691 -23.20 -14.92 -27.45
CA LEU A 691 -24.53 -15.53 -27.33
C LEU A 691 -25.55 -14.45 -27.69
N PRO A 692 -26.10 -14.44 -28.92
CA PRO A 692 -27.00 -13.38 -29.34
C PRO A 692 -28.34 -13.48 -28.61
N ILE A 693 -28.89 -12.34 -28.24
CA ILE A 693 -30.27 -12.20 -27.78
C ILE A 693 -31.13 -12.03 -29.03
N PRO A 694 -32.17 -12.85 -29.24
CA PRO A 694 -33.01 -12.74 -30.43
C PRO A 694 -33.67 -11.36 -30.50
N ALA A 695 -33.46 -10.64 -31.59
CA ALA A 695 -34.13 -9.37 -31.84
C ALA A 695 -35.63 -9.59 -31.97
N ASN A 696 -36.42 -8.98 -31.11
CA ASN A 696 -37.85 -8.98 -31.19
C ASN A 696 -38.31 -8.02 -32.32
N GLU A 697 -39.38 -8.33 -33.02
CA GLU A 697 -39.94 -7.52 -34.13
C GLU A 697 -40.46 -6.13 -33.72
N ARG A 698 -40.08 -5.64 -32.53
CA ARG A 698 -40.42 -4.32 -32.01
C ARG A 698 -39.23 -3.39 -32.15
N ASP A 699 -39.38 -2.41 -33.00
CA ASP A 699 -38.44 -1.41 -33.51
C ASP A 699 -37.74 -0.53 -32.46
N ASN A 700 -37.26 -1.02 -31.31
CA ASN A 700 -36.51 -0.21 -30.38
C ASN A 700 -35.20 -0.91 -29.92
N ALA A 701 -34.11 -0.27 -30.20
CA ALA A 701 -32.69 -0.68 -30.00
C ALA A 701 -32.22 -0.87 -28.55
N ASP A 702 -33.09 -1.12 -27.57
CA ASP A 702 -32.76 -1.05 -26.15
C ASP A 702 -33.15 -2.32 -25.37
N ASP A 703 -32.77 -3.50 -25.82
CA ASP A 703 -32.98 -4.75 -25.08
C ASP A 703 -31.88 -4.95 -24.02
N GLU A 704 -32.03 -4.29 -22.90
CA GLU A 704 -31.07 -4.37 -21.77
C GLU A 704 -31.24 -5.68 -20.97
N VAL A 705 -30.13 -6.30 -20.61
CA VAL A 705 -30.08 -7.43 -19.67
C VAL A 705 -30.07 -6.93 -18.22
N GLY A 706 -31.08 -7.33 -17.45
CA GLY A 706 -31.23 -6.96 -16.04
C GLY A 706 -30.64 -7.97 -15.09
N GLY A 707 -30.55 -9.25 -15.41
CA GLY A 707 -29.99 -10.30 -14.58
C GLY A 707 -29.18 -11.32 -15.37
N LEU A 708 -28.06 -11.82 -14.82
CA LEU A 708 -27.16 -12.77 -15.48
C LEU A 708 -26.63 -13.79 -14.49
N ALA A 709 -26.78 -15.09 -14.75
CA ALA A 709 -26.26 -16.13 -13.86
C ALA A 709 -25.87 -17.41 -14.61
N PHE A 710 -24.76 -18.01 -14.20
CA PHE A 710 -24.41 -19.39 -14.56
C PHE A 710 -25.10 -20.42 -13.66
N SER A 711 -25.44 -21.56 -14.23
CA SER A 711 -25.82 -22.72 -13.41
C SER A 711 -24.63 -23.22 -12.58
N PRO A 712 -24.85 -23.76 -11.37
CA PRO A 712 -23.78 -24.27 -10.50
C PRO A 712 -22.87 -25.32 -11.14
N ASP A 713 -23.38 -26.10 -12.14
CA ASP A 713 -22.57 -27.04 -12.91
C ASP A 713 -21.83 -26.38 -14.10
N SER A 714 -21.92 -25.05 -14.24
CA SER A 714 -21.30 -24.23 -15.30
C SER A 714 -21.69 -24.59 -16.73
N LYS A 715 -22.82 -25.28 -16.95
CA LYS A 715 -23.21 -25.73 -18.27
C LYS A 715 -24.30 -24.86 -18.92
N ILE A 716 -25.05 -24.14 -18.11
CA ILE A 716 -26.14 -23.29 -18.55
C ILE A 716 -25.85 -21.86 -18.13
N LEU A 717 -26.13 -20.90 -18.99
CA LEU A 717 -26.19 -19.49 -18.68
C LEU A 717 -27.61 -19.00 -18.85
N ALA A 718 -28.09 -18.24 -17.87
CA ALA A 718 -29.40 -17.60 -17.92
C ALA A 718 -29.26 -16.09 -17.95
N ALA A 719 -30.08 -15.40 -18.75
CA ALA A 719 -30.19 -13.95 -18.75
C ALA A 719 -31.65 -13.51 -18.78
N GLY A 720 -32.00 -12.52 -18.00
CA GLY A 720 -33.30 -11.86 -18.01
C GLY A 720 -33.20 -10.49 -18.68
N ASP A 721 -34.20 -10.13 -19.48
CA ASP A 721 -34.21 -8.88 -20.23
C ASP A 721 -35.21 -7.85 -19.71
N LYS A 722 -35.21 -6.69 -20.35
CA LYS A 722 -36.12 -5.56 -20.16
C LYS A 722 -37.53 -5.83 -20.63
N LEU A 723 -37.72 -6.83 -21.47
CA LEU A 723 -39.02 -7.20 -22.07
C LEU A 723 -39.69 -8.35 -21.30
N ALA A 724 -39.27 -8.64 -20.10
CA ALA A 724 -39.81 -9.69 -19.23
C ALA A 724 -39.54 -11.11 -19.70
N GLN A 725 -38.54 -11.32 -20.56
CA GLN A 725 -38.12 -12.61 -21.07
C GLN A 725 -36.91 -13.14 -20.40
N VAL A 726 -36.76 -14.47 -20.33
CA VAL A 726 -35.58 -15.11 -19.76
C VAL A 726 -35.02 -16.09 -20.80
N PHE A 727 -33.75 -15.90 -21.13
CA PHE A 727 -33.03 -16.72 -22.10
C PHE A 727 -32.13 -17.72 -21.40
N LEU A 728 -32.04 -18.92 -21.97
CA LEU A 728 -31.13 -19.96 -21.48
C LEU A 728 -30.22 -20.43 -22.63
N TRP A 729 -28.91 -20.51 -22.38
CA TRP A 729 -27.94 -21.04 -23.33
C TRP A 729 -27.14 -22.20 -22.75
N ASN A 730 -26.81 -23.14 -23.62
CA ASN A 730 -25.80 -24.14 -23.33
C ASN A 730 -24.40 -23.49 -23.48
N VAL A 731 -23.67 -23.38 -22.40
CA VAL A 731 -22.35 -22.68 -22.34
C VAL A 731 -21.33 -23.32 -23.29
N GLY A 732 -21.29 -24.66 -23.38
CA GLY A 732 -20.33 -25.38 -24.21
C GLY A 732 -20.61 -25.26 -25.73
N THR A 733 -21.88 -25.22 -26.16
CA THR A 733 -22.26 -25.12 -27.58
C THR A 733 -22.59 -23.72 -28.01
N GLY A 734 -23.01 -22.84 -27.08
CA GLY A 734 -23.57 -21.52 -27.36
C GLY A 734 -24.99 -21.55 -27.88
N ALA A 735 -25.60 -22.71 -27.97
CA ALA A 735 -26.98 -22.85 -28.46
C ALA A 735 -27.99 -22.46 -27.38
N MET A 736 -29.03 -21.74 -27.79
CA MET A 736 -30.17 -21.42 -26.92
C MET A 736 -30.94 -22.70 -26.56
N ILE A 737 -31.39 -22.81 -25.32
CA ILE A 737 -32.14 -23.95 -24.79
C ILE A 737 -33.63 -23.59 -24.81
N GLY A 738 -34.35 -24.09 -25.80
CA GLY A 738 -35.76 -23.83 -25.96
C GLY A 738 -36.07 -22.42 -26.46
N LEU A 739 -37.32 -22.00 -26.25
CA LEU A 739 -37.77 -20.62 -26.48
C LEU A 739 -37.54 -19.79 -25.19
N PRO A 740 -37.56 -18.47 -25.29
CA PRO A 740 -37.49 -17.61 -24.07
C PRO A 740 -38.63 -18.00 -23.11
N LEU A 741 -38.28 -18.01 -21.81
CA LEU A 741 -39.28 -18.27 -20.78
C LEU A 741 -40.16 -17.02 -20.61
N GLU A 742 -41.44 -17.19 -20.83
CA GLU A 742 -42.46 -16.14 -20.70
C GLU A 742 -43.31 -16.38 -19.47
N GLY A 743 -43.40 -15.43 -18.57
CA GLY A 743 -44.22 -15.61 -17.34
C GLY A 743 -44.33 -14.35 -16.50
N HIS A 744 -43.36 -13.47 -16.64
CA HIS A 744 -43.41 -12.11 -16.09
C HIS A 744 -44.37 -11.25 -16.94
N GLN A 745 -44.99 -10.24 -16.33
CA GLN A 745 -45.89 -9.34 -17.02
C GLN A 745 -45.13 -8.28 -17.83
N GLN A 746 -45.48 -8.15 -19.11
CA GLN A 746 -44.77 -7.24 -20.03
C GLN A 746 -45.02 -5.75 -19.82
N VAL A 747 -45.98 -5.32 -19.00
CA VAL A 747 -46.28 -3.90 -18.80
C VAL A 747 -46.77 -3.64 -17.39
N LEU A 748 -46.06 -2.81 -16.65
CA LEU A 748 -46.57 -2.18 -15.44
C LEU A 748 -47.48 -1.00 -15.84
N PRO A 749 -48.64 -0.79 -15.18
CA PRO A 749 -49.50 0.35 -15.47
C PRO A 749 -48.75 1.68 -15.30
N GLY A 750 -48.53 2.43 -16.36
CA GLY A 750 -47.85 3.73 -16.37
C GLY A 750 -46.38 3.71 -16.76
N THR A 751 -45.79 2.57 -17.08
CA THR A 751 -44.43 2.44 -17.61
C THR A 751 -44.43 1.58 -18.88
N ASN A 752 -43.44 1.79 -19.76
CA ASN A 752 -43.28 0.96 -20.97
C ASN A 752 -42.34 -0.23 -20.78
N TYR A 753 -41.95 -0.53 -19.54
CA TYR A 753 -40.88 -1.48 -19.23
C TYR A 753 -41.29 -2.47 -18.15
N SER A 754 -40.81 -3.70 -18.24
CA SER A 754 -40.92 -4.74 -17.23
C SER A 754 -39.61 -5.56 -17.20
N PHE A 755 -38.68 -5.17 -16.35
CA PHE A 755 -37.37 -5.86 -16.24
C PHE A 755 -37.47 -7.16 -15.47
N VAL A 756 -36.77 -8.20 -15.92
CA VAL A 756 -36.29 -9.29 -15.09
C VAL A 756 -34.95 -8.85 -14.46
N MET A 757 -35.03 -8.48 -13.21
CA MET A 757 -33.90 -7.82 -12.51
C MET A 757 -32.87 -8.80 -11.94
N ASP A 758 -33.31 -9.99 -11.56
CA ASP A 758 -32.44 -11.00 -10.94
C ASP A 758 -32.76 -12.40 -11.44
N VAL A 759 -31.73 -13.19 -11.62
CA VAL A 759 -31.77 -14.57 -12.10
C VAL A 759 -30.82 -15.42 -11.28
N THR A 760 -31.31 -16.46 -10.62
CA THR A 760 -30.45 -17.34 -9.82
C THR A 760 -30.87 -18.82 -9.92
N PHE A 761 -29.87 -19.73 -9.99
CA PHE A 761 -30.10 -21.16 -10.07
C PHE A 761 -30.12 -21.83 -8.71
N SER A 762 -30.92 -22.91 -8.59
CA SER A 762 -30.76 -23.82 -7.45
C SER A 762 -29.42 -24.54 -7.49
N PRO A 763 -28.83 -24.93 -6.32
CA PRO A 763 -27.50 -25.56 -6.25
C PRO A 763 -27.36 -26.86 -7.07
N ASP A 764 -28.48 -27.55 -7.34
CA ASP A 764 -28.50 -28.76 -8.17
C ASP A 764 -28.73 -28.47 -9.67
N SER A 765 -28.77 -27.19 -10.06
CA SER A 765 -28.99 -26.71 -11.44
C SER A 765 -30.33 -27.10 -12.07
N LYS A 766 -31.32 -27.57 -11.28
CA LYS A 766 -32.62 -28.01 -11.81
C LYS A 766 -33.68 -26.94 -11.81
N LEU A 767 -33.62 -26.00 -10.88
CA LEU A 767 -34.52 -24.88 -10.78
C LEU A 767 -33.83 -23.58 -11.06
N LEU A 768 -34.57 -22.65 -11.61
CA LEU A 768 -34.21 -21.27 -11.82
C LEU A 768 -35.22 -20.39 -11.12
N VAL A 769 -34.83 -19.38 -10.38
CA VAL A 769 -35.72 -18.33 -9.91
C VAL A 769 -35.41 -17.05 -10.68
N THR A 770 -36.42 -16.35 -11.07
CA THR A 770 -36.34 -15.03 -11.71
C THR A 770 -37.22 -14.07 -10.97
N SER A 771 -36.75 -12.85 -10.73
CA SER A 771 -37.53 -11.79 -10.10
C SER A 771 -37.58 -10.55 -10.99
N GLY A 772 -38.74 -9.88 -11.06
CA GLY A 772 -38.99 -8.80 -11.96
C GLY A 772 -39.69 -7.59 -11.35
N LEU A 773 -39.62 -6.45 -12.04
CA LEU A 773 -40.32 -5.22 -11.68
C LEU A 773 -41.87 -5.36 -11.75
N ASP A 774 -42.40 -6.45 -12.30
CA ASP A 774 -43.82 -6.79 -12.30
C ASP A 774 -44.34 -7.25 -10.93
N GLY A 775 -43.51 -7.27 -9.92
CA GLY A 775 -43.84 -7.69 -8.57
C GLY A 775 -44.00 -9.20 -8.43
N GLN A 776 -43.36 -9.98 -9.28
CA GLN A 776 -43.38 -11.42 -9.21
C GLN A 776 -41.98 -12.01 -9.08
N ALA A 777 -41.88 -13.11 -8.33
CA ALA A 777 -40.77 -14.03 -8.42
C ALA A 777 -41.26 -15.38 -8.91
N ILE A 778 -40.64 -15.93 -9.95
CA ILE A 778 -41.10 -17.16 -10.61
C ILE A 778 -40.02 -18.23 -10.50
N VAL A 779 -40.38 -19.39 -9.98
CA VAL A 779 -39.52 -20.57 -9.97
C VAL A 779 -39.82 -21.43 -11.19
N TRP A 780 -38.79 -21.74 -11.98
CA TRP A 780 -38.87 -22.51 -13.19
C TRP A 780 -38.17 -23.86 -13.05
N ASP A 781 -38.73 -24.90 -13.69
CA ASP A 781 -38.00 -26.14 -13.95
C ASP A 781 -37.15 -25.95 -15.22
N VAL A 782 -35.81 -26.04 -15.06
CA VAL A 782 -34.85 -25.77 -16.13
C VAL A 782 -34.96 -26.80 -17.27
N LYS A 783 -35.36 -28.04 -16.96
CA LYS A 783 -35.50 -29.10 -17.97
C LYS A 783 -36.83 -29.04 -18.70
N LEU A 784 -37.90 -28.70 -17.98
CA LEU A 784 -39.24 -28.62 -18.56
C LEU A 784 -39.53 -27.26 -19.20
N LEU A 785 -38.70 -26.25 -18.89
CA LEU A 785 -38.86 -24.85 -19.30
C LEU A 785 -40.24 -24.29 -18.91
N ALA A 786 -40.75 -24.68 -17.76
CA ALA A 786 -42.06 -24.34 -17.29
C ALA A 786 -42.05 -23.80 -15.85
N PRO A 787 -42.99 -22.90 -15.48
CA PRO A 787 -43.04 -22.38 -14.12
C PRO A 787 -43.53 -23.46 -13.15
N VAL A 788 -42.83 -23.60 -12.03
CA VAL A 788 -43.18 -24.49 -10.90
C VAL A 788 -43.99 -23.75 -9.87
N HIS A 789 -43.62 -22.52 -9.57
CA HIS A 789 -44.27 -21.68 -8.58
C HIS A 789 -44.13 -20.20 -8.92
N LYS A 790 -45.15 -19.42 -8.57
CA LYS A 790 -45.17 -17.97 -8.70
C LYS A 790 -45.46 -17.32 -7.36
N PHE A 791 -44.56 -16.47 -6.89
CA PHE A 791 -44.81 -15.55 -5.78
C PHE A 791 -45.43 -14.28 -6.35
N THR A 792 -46.56 -13.82 -5.79
CA THR A 792 -47.30 -12.64 -6.21
C THR A 792 -47.51 -11.70 -5.02
N GLY A 793 -47.71 -10.41 -5.27
CA GLY A 793 -47.96 -9.44 -4.23
C GLY A 793 -46.72 -8.83 -3.64
N ILE A 794 -45.64 -8.91 -4.34
CA ILE A 794 -44.36 -8.30 -4.05
C ILE A 794 -44.37 -6.94 -4.73
N THR A 795 -44.28 -5.82 -4.01
CA THR A 795 -44.36 -4.49 -4.62
C THR A 795 -43.09 -4.15 -5.38
N ALA A 796 -43.34 -3.67 -6.59
CA ALA A 796 -42.36 -3.35 -7.61
C ALA A 796 -41.30 -2.33 -7.16
N GLN A 797 -40.12 -2.74 -6.83
CA GLN A 797 -38.88 -1.91 -7.00
C GLN A 797 -37.61 -2.65 -6.74
N GLU A 798 -37.27 -3.74 -6.74
CA GLU A 798 -36.00 -4.48 -6.53
C GLU A 798 -36.25 -5.74 -5.67
N GLN A 799 -36.20 -6.84 -6.34
CA GLN A 799 -36.46 -8.09 -5.66
C GLN A 799 -35.31 -9.03 -5.97
N GLN A 800 -34.60 -9.38 -4.92
CA GLN A 800 -33.64 -10.46 -5.05
C GLN A 800 -34.17 -11.71 -4.39
N ALA A 801 -33.91 -12.82 -5.01
CA ALA A 801 -34.19 -14.14 -4.49
C ALA A 801 -32.89 -14.94 -4.41
N ALA A 802 -32.67 -15.68 -3.33
CA ALA A 802 -31.48 -16.48 -3.15
C ALA A 802 -31.79 -17.88 -2.68
N PHE A 803 -31.19 -18.91 -3.30
CA PHE A 803 -31.27 -20.30 -2.80
C PHE A 803 -30.25 -20.55 -1.69
N SER A 804 -30.65 -21.34 -0.68
CA SER A 804 -29.70 -21.87 0.28
C SER A 804 -28.74 -22.85 -0.39
N PRO A 805 -27.48 -22.99 0.12
CA PRO A 805 -26.47 -23.86 -0.49
C PRO A 805 -26.84 -25.34 -0.58
N ASP A 806 -27.77 -25.80 0.25
CA ASP A 806 -28.31 -27.17 0.21
C ASP A 806 -29.54 -27.31 -0.71
N GLY A 807 -30.00 -26.19 -1.30
CA GLY A 807 -31.19 -26.14 -2.15
C GLY A 807 -32.52 -26.31 -1.42
N ARG A 808 -32.52 -26.35 -0.10
CA ARG A 808 -33.73 -26.54 0.69
C ARG A 808 -34.57 -25.29 0.79
N TYR A 809 -33.95 -24.14 0.98
CA TYR A 809 -34.66 -22.87 1.18
C TYR A 809 -34.46 -21.94 0.01
N LEU A 810 -35.51 -21.18 -0.28
CA LEU A 810 -35.47 -19.99 -1.13
C LEU A 810 -35.86 -18.80 -0.27
N ALA A 811 -34.99 -17.79 -0.19
CA ALA A 811 -35.28 -16.51 0.43
C ALA A 811 -35.73 -15.52 -0.64
N VAL A 812 -36.82 -14.80 -0.37
CA VAL A 812 -37.39 -13.78 -1.27
C VAL A 812 -37.64 -12.51 -0.44
N ALA A 813 -37.12 -11.38 -0.90
CA ALA A 813 -37.41 -10.08 -0.29
C ALA A 813 -38.79 -9.59 -0.70
N GLU A 814 -39.62 -9.21 0.29
CA GLU A 814 -40.99 -8.74 0.07
C GLU A 814 -41.15 -7.22 0.27
N SER A 815 -42.21 -6.69 -0.26
CA SER A 815 -42.56 -5.27 -0.27
C SER A 815 -42.78 -4.62 1.10
N GLN A 816 -43.06 -5.41 2.14
CA GLN A 816 -43.28 -4.92 3.50
C GLN A 816 -42.01 -4.95 4.35
N HIS A 817 -40.85 -4.87 3.72
CA HIS A 817 -39.54 -4.90 4.36
C HIS A 817 -39.18 -6.25 5.01
N ASP A 818 -39.93 -7.32 4.68
CA ASP A 818 -39.74 -8.65 5.23
C ASP A 818 -39.03 -9.58 4.24
N ILE A 819 -38.44 -10.65 4.75
CA ILE A 819 -37.86 -11.70 3.92
C ILE A 819 -38.65 -12.99 4.14
N THR A 820 -39.28 -13.51 3.11
CA THR A 820 -39.97 -14.80 3.16
C THR A 820 -39.00 -15.93 2.87
N ILE A 821 -38.96 -16.90 3.75
CA ILE A 821 -38.22 -18.15 3.59
C ILE A 821 -39.18 -19.23 3.17
N TRP A 822 -38.97 -19.80 2.01
CA TRP A 822 -39.78 -20.82 1.37
C TRP A 822 -39.03 -22.15 1.34
N ASP A 823 -39.66 -23.26 1.68
CA ASP A 823 -39.11 -24.61 1.55
C ASP A 823 -39.41 -25.14 0.15
N VAL A 824 -38.36 -25.39 -0.63
CA VAL A 824 -38.45 -25.77 -2.04
C VAL A 824 -39.14 -27.12 -2.22
N ALA A 825 -38.94 -28.08 -1.34
CA ALA A 825 -39.50 -29.42 -1.48
C ALA A 825 -41.01 -29.49 -1.12
N SER A 826 -41.40 -28.81 -0.07
CA SER A 826 -42.81 -28.78 0.39
C SER A 826 -43.61 -27.67 -0.34
N GLN A 827 -42.98 -26.83 -1.12
CA GLN A 827 -43.57 -25.68 -1.82
C GLN A 827 -44.44 -24.81 -0.90
N SER A 828 -43.92 -24.52 0.33
CA SER A 828 -44.65 -23.73 1.31
C SER A 828 -43.71 -22.76 2.07
N THR A 829 -44.27 -21.65 2.53
CA THR A 829 -43.59 -20.69 3.39
C THR A 829 -43.26 -21.31 4.72
N VAL A 830 -42.01 -21.33 5.11
CA VAL A 830 -41.53 -21.80 6.39
C VAL A 830 -41.57 -20.70 7.44
N ARG A 831 -41.17 -19.49 7.02
CA ARG A 831 -41.03 -18.38 7.95
C ARG A 831 -40.92 -17.03 7.18
N THR A 832 -41.34 -15.97 7.87
CA THR A 832 -41.04 -14.60 7.47
C THR A 832 -40.07 -13.96 8.48
N LEU A 833 -38.95 -13.47 8.02
CA LEU A 833 -37.99 -12.74 8.84
C LEU A 833 -38.39 -11.26 8.86
N LYS A 834 -38.66 -10.76 10.09
CA LYS A 834 -39.07 -9.36 10.27
C LYS A 834 -37.83 -8.47 10.36
N THR A 835 -37.61 -7.65 9.34
CA THR A 835 -36.51 -6.69 9.34
C THR A 835 -36.84 -5.44 10.17
N SER A 836 -35.90 -4.47 10.22
CA SER A 836 -36.06 -3.23 10.98
C SER A 836 -37.05 -2.22 10.37
N GLY A 837 -37.85 -2.63 9.37
CA GLY A 837 -38.73 -1.73 8.64
C GLY A 837 -38.05 -0.93 7.53
N VAL A 838 -36.87 -1.35 7.12
CA VAL A 838 -36.09 -0.79 5.99
C VAL A 838 -36.11 -1.78 4.83
N TRP A 839 -36.19 -1.26 3.62
CA TRP A 839 -36.23 -2.06 2.40
C TRP A 839 -34.98 -2.95 2.27
N VAL A 840 -35.21 -4.24 1.97
CA VAL A 840 -34.13 -5.18 1.67
C VAL A 840 -33.80 -5.06 0.18
N ARG A 841 -32.55 -4.81 -0.13
CA ARG A 841 -32.05 -4.53 -1.48
C ARG A 841 -31.32 -5.72 -2.10
N ALA A 842 -30.65 -6.53 -1.29
CA ALA A 842 -29.90 -7.69 -1.78
C ALA A 842 -29.87 -8.84 -0.75
N LEU A 843 -29.86 -10.08 -1.23
CA LEU A 843 -29.86 -11.30 -0.44
C LEU A 843 -28.73 -12.24 -0.91
N ALA A 844 -28.03 -12.84 0.04
CA ALA A 844 -27.06 -13.91 -0.27
C ALA A 844 -26.97 -14.90 0.90
N PHE A 845 -27.09 -16.20 0.63
CA PHE A 845 -26.79 -17.23 1.63
C PHE A 845 -25.26 -17.38 1.80
N TYR A 846 -24.85 -17.65 3.02
CA TYR A 846 -23.45 -18.05 3.29
C TYR A 846 -23.16 -19.38 2.61
N PRO A 847 -22.08 -19.48 1.80
CA PRO A 847 -21.64 -20.76 1.26
C PRO A 847 -21.38 -21.76 2.41
N HIS A 848 -21.73 -23.00 2.24
CA HIS A 848 -21.57 -24.05 3.27
C HIS A 848 -22.43 -23.92 4.55
N GLN A 849 -23.28 -22.91 4.67
CA GLN A 849 -24.16 -22.68 5.84
C GLN A 849 -25.62 -22.46 5.39
N ALA A 850 -26.33 -23.54 5.13
CA ALA A 850 -27.68 -23.50 4.55
C ALA A 850 -28.74 -22.72 5.36
N ALA A 851 -28.50 -22.51 6.65
CA ALA A 851 -29.40 -21.77 7.52
C ALA A 851 -28.97 -20.32 7.76
N THR A 852 -27.95 -19.81 7.07
CA THR A 852 -27.42 -18.47 7.33
C THR A 852 -27.54 -17.59 6.09
N LEU A 853 -28.31 -16.50 6.23
CA LEU A 853 -28.63 -15.54 5.16
C LEU A 853 -28.06 -14.14 5.50
N ALA A 854 -27.38 -13.50 4.58
CA ALA A 854 -27.04 -12.08 4.64
C ALA A 854 -28.05 -11.27 3.83
N ALA A 855 -28.48 -10.13 4.36
CA ALA A 855 -29.42 -9.21 3.73
C ALA A 855 -28.87 -7.78 3.81
N LEU A 856 -28.75 -7.12 2.67
CA LEU A 856 -28.38 -5.71 2.56
C LEU A 856 -29.66 -4.87 2.55
N ASP A 857 -29.72 -3.87 3.40
CA ASP A 857 -30.87 -2.95 3.46
C ASP A 857 -30.59 -1.61 2.78
N ALA A 858 -31.62 -0.79 2.61
CA ALA A 858 -31.52 0.53 1.99
C ALA A 858 -30.72 1.56 2.80
N ASN A 859 -30.37 1.27 4.04
CA ASN A 859 -29.44 2.07 4.84
C ASN A 859 -27.99 1.64 4.67
N GLY A 860 -27.71 0.64 3.83
CA GLY A 860 -26.38 0.08 3.64
C GLY A 860 -25.93 -0.83 4.80
N ALA A 861 -26.86 -1.33 5.59
CA ALA A 861 -26.55 -2.29 6.64
C ALA A 861 -26.71 -3.72 6.11
N ILE A 862 -25.70 -4.55 6.29
CA ILE A 862 -25.73 -5.98 5.98
C ILE A 862 -26.02 -6.73 7.27
N THR A 863 -27.22 -7.26 7.39
CA THR A 863 -27.67 -8.03 8.55
C THR A 863 -27.62 -9.51 8.25
N THR A 864 -27.05 -10.30 9.15
CA THR A 864 -26.99 -11.76 9.01
C THR A 864 -28.09 -12.42 9.84
N TRP A 865 -28.76 -13.42 9.29
CA TRP A 865 -29.89 -14.12 9.87
C TRP A 865 -29.66 -15.62 9.97
N ASP A 866 -30.02 -16.22 11.08
CA ASP A 866 -30.28 -17.66 11.18
C ASP A 866 -31.72 -17.95 10.75
N VAL A 867 -31.89 -18.42 9.51
CA VAL A 867 -33.22 -18.64 8.92
C VAL A 867 -34.01 -19.74 9.66
N SER A 868 -33.30 -20.67 10.33
CA SER A 868 -33.93 -21.73 11.09
C SER A 868 -34.57 -21.24 12.41
N LYS A 869 -33.95 -20.26 13.04
CA LYS A 869 -34.38 -19.61 14.27
C LYS A 869 -35.24 -18.37 14.01
N GLY A 870 -35.02 -17.68 12.87
CA GLY A 870 -35.63 -16.38 12.59
C GLY A 870 -34.99 -15.23 13.39
N ALA A 871 -33.74 -15.37 13.75
CA ALA A 871 -33.02 -14.41 14.59
C ALA A 871 -31.77 -13.90 13.88
N THR A 872 -31.37 -12.67 14.20
CA THR A 872 -30.12 -12.09 13.71
C THR A 872 -28.91 -12.73 14.37
N VAL A 873 -27.80 -12.80 13.62
CA VAL A 873 -26.52 -13.36 14.05
C VAL A 873 -25.45 -12.26 13.95
N GLY A 874 -24.71 -12.03 15.04
CA GLY A 874 -23.66 -11.01 15.07
C GLY A 874 -24.19 -9.59 15.06
N HIS A 875 -23.36 -8.67 14.56
CA HIS A 875 -23.72 -7.26 14.42
C HIS A 875 -23.85 -6.89 12.92
N PRO A 876 -24.74 -5.96 12.55
CA PRO A 876 -24.83 -5.50 11.18
C PRO A 876 -23.50 -4.87 10.72
N LEU A 877 -23.05 -5.26 9.51
CA LEU A 877 -21.93 -4.59 8.84
C LEU A 877 -22.50 -3.34 8.16
N VAL A 878 -21.90 -2.17 8.40
CA VAL A 878 -22.43 -0.90 7.87
C VAL A 878 -21.57 -0.37 6.76
N ASP A 879 -22.13 -0.25 5.57
CA ASP A 879 -21.45 0.25 4.36
C ASP A 879 -21.66 1.74 4.08
N GLY A 880 -22.69 2.31 4.62
CA GLY A 880 -23.10 3.69 4.44
C GLY A 880 -24.50 3.77 3.83
N LYS A 881 -25.17 4.92 3.99
CA LYS A 881 -26.53 5.10 3.50
C LYS A 881 -26.57 5.04 1.96
N LEU A 882 -27.48 4.23 1.42
CA LEU A 882 -27.72 4.15 -0.03
C LEU A 882 -28.52 5.38 -0.51
N ALA A 883 -28.27 5.81 -1.75
CA ALA A 883 -29.11 6.82 -2.38
C ALA A 883 -30.47 6.22 -2.77
N ASP A 884 -31.51 7.04 -2.79
CA ASP A 884 -32.88 6.58 -3.08
C ASP A 884 -33.11 6.18 -4.57
N THR A 885 -32.10 6.37 -5.42
CA THR A 885 -32.19 6.21 -6.90
C THR A 885 -31.47 5.00 -7.44
N VAL A 886 -31.04 4.06 -6.60
CA VAL A 886 -30.13 2.98 -7.00
C VAL A 886 -30.84 1.82 -7.66
N PHE A 887 -30.36 1.42 -8.82
CA PHE A 887 -30.75 0.19 -9.50
C PHE A 887 -29.78 -0.94 -9.16
N ALA A 888 -30.34 -2.10 -8.76
CA ALA A 888 -29.67 -3.39 -8.58
C ALA A 888 -28.41 -3.43 -7.69
N PRO A 889 -28.50 -3.16 -6.38
CA PRO A 889 -27.40 -3.47 -5.49
C PRO A 889 -27.16 -4.99 -5.42
N HIS A 890 -25.90 -5.39 -5.41
CA HIS A 890 -25.51 -6.80 -5.33
C HIS A 890 -24.83 -7.15 -4.00
N LEU A 891 -25.08 -8.37 -3.57
CA LEU A 891 -24.44 -8.97 -2.40
C LEU A 891 -23.96 -10.37 -2.77
N VAL A 892 -22.64 -10.56 -2.86
CA VAL A 892 -22.05 -11.81 -3.39
C VAL A 892 -20.92 -12.31 -2.50
N PHE A 893 -20.98 -13.58 -2.13
CA PHE A 893 -19.88 -14.27 -1.47
C PHE A 893 -18.97 -14.95 -2.48
N ASN A 894 -17.67 -15.05 -2.18
CA ASN A 894 -16.83 -16.03 -2.84
C ASN A 894 -17.21 -17.46 -2.38
N ALA A 895 -16.76 -18.50 -3.11
CA ALA A 895 -17.16 -19.87 -2.83
C ALA A 895 -16.83 -20.37 -1.40
N THR A 896 -15.82 -19.80 -0.74
CA THR A 896 -15.44 -20.18 0.64
C THR A 896 -16.23 -19.41 1.71
N GLY A 897 -16.93 -18.35 1.35
CA GLY A 897 -17.59 -17.45 2.32
C GLY A 897 -16.62 -16.56 3.11
N SER A 898 -15.34 -16.51 2.73
CA SER A 898 -14.34 -15.68 3.40
C SER A 898 -14.32 -14.23 2.92
N LEU A 899 -14.86 -13.98 1.72
CA LEU A 899 -15.02 -12.65 1.15
C LEU A 899 -16.49 -12.42 0.78
N LEU A 900 -16.95 -11.19 1.01
CA LEU A 900 -18.27 -10.70 0.65
C LEU A 900 -18.10 -9.38 -0.11
N ILE A 901 -18.79 -9.22 -1.22
CA ILE A 901 -18.95 -7.94 -1.91
C ILE A 901 -20.32 -7.38 -1.59
N SER A 902 -20.37 -6.09 -1.33
CA SER A 902 -21.56 -5.25 -1.48
C SER A 902 -21.28 -4.20 -2.53
N SER A 903 -22.11 -4.12 -3.58
CA SER A 903 -22.05 -3.04 -4.55
C SER A 903 -23.33 -2.22 -4.49
N HIS A 904 -23.18 -0.90 -4.48
CA HIS A 904 -24.29 0.03 -4.46
C HIS A 904 -23.82 1.44 -4.85
N ASP A 905 -24.66 2.20 -5.48
CA ASP A 905 -24.37 3.53 -6.01
C ASP A 905 -23.09 3.54 -6.88
N LEU A 906 -22.12 4.32 -6.49
CA LEU A 906 -20.80 4.40 -7.12
C LEU A 906 -19.72 3.66 -6.29
N THR A 907 -20.13 2.75 -5.42
CA THR A 907 -19.19 2.09 -4.51
C THR A 907 -19.27 0.58 -4.57
N VAL A 908 -18.10 -0.04 -4.52
CA VAL A 908 -17.92 -1.47 -4.31
C VAL A 908 -17.16 -1.66 -3.02
N SER A 909 -17.77 -2.30 -2.04
CA SER A 909 -17.12 -2.64 -0.78
C SER A 909 -16.81 -4.12 -0.71
N LEU A 910 -15.57 -4.45 -0.40
CA LEU A 910 -15.12 -5.82 -0.16
C LEU A 910 -14.93 -6.02 1.35
N TRP A 911 -15.48 -7.12 1.87
CA TRP A 911 -15.45 -7.48 3.28
C TRP A 911 -14.73 -8.80 3.47
N THR A 912 -13.83 -8.88 4.46
CA THR A 912 -13.33 -10.17 4.96
C THR A 912 -14.26 -10.69 6.05
N MET A 913 -14.71 -11.93 5.90
CA MET A 913 -15.64 -12.58 6.83
C MET A 913 -14.89 -13.58 7.70
N THR A 914 -14.97 -13.44 9.03
CA THR A 914 -14.40 -14.40 9.99
C THR A 914 -15.39 -15.46 10.38
N GLN A 915 -16.65 -15.05 10.55
CA GLN A 915 -17.81 -15.92 10.78
C GLN A 915 -19.10 -15.15 10.43
N PRO A 916 -20.26 -15.80 10.35
CA PRO A 916 -21.51 -15.13 10.03
C PRO A 916 -21.80 -13.95 10.96
N GLY A 917 -22.10 -12.79 10.39
CA GLY A 917 -22.35 -11.56 11.13
C GLY A 917 -21.11 -10.91 11.75
N GLU A 918 -19.91 -11.43 11.47
CA GLU A 918 -18.64 -10.84 11.88
C GLU A 918 -17.74 -10.68 10.66
N GLY A 919 -17.55 -9.46 10.25
CA GLY A 919 -16.69 -9.10 9.10
C GLY A 919 -16.03 -7.75 9.31
N GLN A 920 -14.91 -7.55 8.64
CA GLN A 920 -14.24 -6.26 8.56
C GLN A 920 -14.27 -5.79 7.12
N ARG A 921 -14.56 -4.50 6.90
CA ARG A 921 -14.43 -3.92 5.58
C ARG A 921 -12.99 -4.03 5.14
N TYR A 922 -12.80 -4.71 4.02
CA TYR A 922 -11.47 -4.94 3.46
C TYR A 922 -11.02 -3.75 2.63
N VAL A 923 -11.90 -3.30 1.74
CA VAL A 923 -11.68 -2.17 0.82
C VAL A 923 -13.01 -1.53 0.46
N ARG A 924 -13.00 -0.25 0.14
CA ARG A 924 -14.08 0.47 -0.52
C ARG A 924 -13.51 1.20 -1.74
N ALA A 925 -13.93 0.81 -2.92
CA ALA A 925 -13.61 1.49 -4.15
C ALA A 925 -14.76 2.44 -4.53
N ILE A 926 -14.41 3.67 -4.91
CA ILE A 926 -15.36 4.61 -5.51
C ILE A 926 -15.06 4.59 -7.00
N VAL A 927 -16.06 4.28 -7.82
CA VAL A 927 -15.93 4.31 -9.26
C VAL A 927 -16.41 5.68 -9.76
N PRO A 928 -15.52 6.53 -10.29
CA PRO A 928 -15.91 7.86 -10.72
C PRO A 928 -16.79 7.81 -11.97
N GLU A 929 -17.78 8.69 -12.03
CA GLU A 929 -18.52 9.15 -13.23
C GLU A 929 -19.70 8.33 -13.75
N TYR A 930 -20.10 7.14 -13.20
CA TYR A 930 -21.22 6.36 -13.76
C TYR A 930 -22.27 6.02 -12.71
N SER A 931 -23.54 6.00 -13.11
CA SER A 931 -24.69 5.87 -12.23
C SER A 931 -25.09 4.43 -11.87
N GLN A 932 -24.41 3.41 -12.40
CA GLN A 932 -24.78 2.01 -12.19
C GLN A 932 -23.54 1.11 -12.18
N ILE A 933 -23.39 0.33 -11.12
CA ILE A 933 -22.25 -0.58 -10.93
C ILE A 933 -22.77 -1.95 -10.53
N ASN A 934 -22.37 -2.96 -11.29
CA ASN A 934 -22.49 -4.35 -10.90
C ASN A 934 -21.11 -4.92 -10.57
N ALA A 935 -20.97 -5.68 -9.50
CA ALA A 935 -19.69 -6.28 -9.14
C ALA A 935 -19.88 -7.73 -8.67
N THR A 936 -18.92 -8.57 -9.03
CA THR A 936 -18.92 -9.99 -8.64
C THR A 936 -17.50 -10.48 -8.34
N LEU A 937 -17.41 -11.55 -7.54
CA LEU A 937 -16.14 -12.22 -7.22
C LEU A 937 -15.96 -13.50 -8.04
N SER A 938 -14.72 -13.78 -8.47
CA SER A 938 -14.41 -15.13 -8.93
C SER A 938 -14.60 -16.14 -7.79
N PRO A 939 -14.98 -17.40 -8.08
CA PRO A 939 -15.24 -18.40 -7.04
C PRO A 939 -14.07 -18.64 -6.09
N ASP A 940 -12.83 -18.53 -6.58
CA ASP A 940 -11.61 -18.65 -5.78
C ASP A 940 -11.25 -17.38 -5.00
N GLY A 941 -12.00 -16.30 -5.19
CA GLY A 941 -11.78 -15.00 -4.54
C GLY A 941 -10.53 -14.26 -5.02
N ARG A 942 -9.94 -14.63 -6.15
CA ARG A 942 -8.75 -13.94 -6.69
C ARG A 942 -9.07 -12.67 -7.43
N TYR A 943 -10.20 -12.67 -8.15
CA TYR A 943 -10.59 -11.60 -9.04
C TYR A 943 -11.90 -10.97 -8.60
N LEU A 944 -11.96 -9.66 -8.76
CA LEU A 944 -13.13 -8.81 -8.63
C LEU A 944 -13.45 -8.26 -10.03
N ALA A 945 -14.62 -8.56 -10.58
CA ALA A 945 -15.11 -7.95 -11.80
C ALA A 945 -16.09 -6.84 -11.44
N ILE A 946 -15.91 -5.67 -12.04
CA ILE A 946 -16.75 -4.49 -11.88
C ILE A 946 -17.26 -4.12 -13.27
N ALA A 947 -18.57 -4.15 -13.47
CA ALA A 947 -19.21 -3.70 -14.68
C ALA A 947 -19.83 -2.32 -14.48
N THR A 948 -19.53 -1.41 -15.38
CA THR A 948 -20.06 -0.06 -15.45
C THR A 948 -20.73 0.14 -16.82
N VAL A 949 -21.29 1.32 -17.06
CA VAL A 949 -21.82 1.64 -18.39
C VAL A 949 -20.66 1.69 -19.40
N GLY A 950 -20.65 0.75 -20.33
CA GLY A 950 -19.66 0.70 -21.42
C GLY A 950 -18.40 -0.12 -21.13
N GLU A 951 -18.18 -0.58 -19.91
CA GLU A 951 -16.91 -1.17 -19.53
C GLU A 951 -17.05 -2.27 -18.48
N VAL A 952 -16.28 -3.32 -18.60
CA VAL A 952 -16.08 -4.30 -17.53
C VAL A 952 -14.62 -4.35 -17.16
N GLU A 953 -14.32 -4.02 -15.93
CA GLU A 953 -12.99 -4.06 -15.35
C GLU A 953 -12.83 -5.28 -14.44
N VAL A 954 -11.75 -6.02 -14.59
CA VAL A 954 -11.41 -7.14 -13.70
C VAL A 954 -10.12 -6.86 -12.97
N ARG A 955 -10.15 -6.85 -11.63
CA ARG A 955 -9.02 -6.56 -10.75
C ARG A 955 -8.68 -7.75 -9.85
N TYR A 956 -7.46 -7.78 -9.31
CA TYR A 956 -7.18 -8.67 -8.19
C TYR A 956 -8.01 -8.27 -6.97
N ALA A 957 -8.63 -9.25 -6.30
CA ALA A 957 -9.41 -9.03 -5.08
C ALA A 957 -8.56 -9.19 -3.80
N THR A 958 -7.27 -9.51 -3.90
CA THR A 958 -6.42 -9.83 -2.76
C THR A 958 -5.20 -8.93 -2.65
N LEU A 959 -4.81 -8.61 -1.41
CA LEU A 959 -3.65 -7.78 -1.08
C LEU A 959 -2.31 -8.28 -1.69
N PRO A 960 -1.99 -9.57 -1.75
CA PRO A 960 -0.79 -10.05 -2.44
C PRO A 960 -0.77 -9.70 -3.93
N GLY A 961 -1.92 -9.81 -4.62
CA GLY A 961 -2.05 -9.42 -6.02
C GLY A 961 -1.83 -7.92 -6.21
N TRP A 962 -2.43 -7.09 -5.36
CA TRP A 962 -2.24 -5.63 -5.41
C TRP A 962 -0.79 -5.21 -5.17
N ARG A 963 -0.13 -5.81 -4.17
CA ARG A 963 1.30 -5.55 -3.91
C ARG A 963 2.19 -5.92 -5.09
N ALA A 964 1.93 -7.07 -5.69
CA ALA A 964 2.69 -7.51 -6.87
C ALA A 964 2.50 -6.56 -8.05
N SER A 965 1.26 -6.09 -8.29
CA SER A 965 0.96 -5.11 -9.32
C SER A 965 1.66 -3.78 -9.07
N ALA A 966 1.52 -3.22 -7.86
CA ALA A 966 2.15 -1.95 -7.50
C ALA A 966 3.68 -2.01 -7.62
N CYS A 967 4.30 -3.12 -7.20
CA CYS A 967 5.74 -3.34 -7.36
C CYS A 967 6.16 -3.47 -8.83
N GLY A 968 5.34 -4.11 -9.65
CA GLY A 968 5.58 -4.23 -11.09
C GLY A 968 5.58 -2.86 -11.76
N ILE A 969 4.59 -2.04 -11.49
CA ILE A 969 4.45 -0.68 -12.03
C ILE A 969 5.60 0.21 -11.54
N ALA A 970 5.88 0.25 -10.26
CA ALA A 970 6.94 1.09 -9.70
C ALA A 970 8.35 0.69 -10.20
N ASN A 971 8.56 -0.59 -10.53
CA ASN A 971 9.77 -1.14 -11.13
C ASN A 971 11.10 -0.81 -10.38
N ARG A 972 11.01 -0.44 -9.12
CA ARG A 972 12.14 -0.11 -8.23
C ARG A 972 11.84 -0.36 -6.76
N HIS A 973 12.82 -0.14 -5.90
CA HIS A 973 12.62 -0.03 -4.46
C HIS A 973 12.62 1.44 -4.01
N LEU A 974 12.07 1.73 -2.84
CA LEU A 974 12.31 3.02 -2.19
C LEU A 974 13.81 3.22 -1.94
N THR A 975 14.29 4.42 -2.14
CA THR A 975 15.66 4.80 -1.74
C THR A 975 15.76 4.90 -0.20
N HIS A 976 16.98 4.88 0.33
CA HIS A 976 17.20 5.11 1.77
C HIS A 976 16.66 6.47 2.24
N ALA A 977 16.78 7.51 1.42
CA ALA A 977 16.27 8.84 1.73
C ALA A 977 14.74 8.86 1.79
N GLU A 978 14.07 8.32 0.78
CA GLU A 978 12.61 8.20 0.74
C GLU A 978 12.08 7.37 1.92
N TRP A 979 12.77 6.26 2.26
CA TRP A 979 12.41 5.44 3.41
C TRP A 979 12.55 6.21 4.72
N GLN A 980 13.67 6.93 4.92
CA GLN A 980 13.86 7.73 6.13
C GLN A 980 12.87 8.88 6.25
N GLN A 981 12.46 9.47 5.14
CA GLN A 981 11.41 10.50 5.11
C GLN A 981 10.03 9.89 5.45
N ALA A 982 9.74 8.70 4.92
CA ALA A 982 8.47 8.02 5.13
C ALA A 982 8.35 7.40 6.52
N SER A 983 9.43 6.80 7.03
CA SER A 983 9.46 6.08 8.31
C SER A 983 10.75 6.40 9.09
N PRO A 984 10.84 7.58 9.70
CA PRO A 984 12.02 8.00 10.47
C PRO A 984 12.39 6.99 11.55
N ASN A 985 13.70 6.79 11.76
CA ASN A 985 14.25 5.90 12.80
C ASN A 985 13.90 4.41 12.66
N THR A 986 13.45 3.98 11.49
CA THR A 986 13.25 2.57 11.21
C THR A 986 14.35 2.04 10.29
N PRO A 987 14.80 0.79 10.48
CA PRO A 987 15.74 0.18 9.54
C PRO A 987 15.16 0.15 8.11
N TYR A 988 16.01 0.41 7.13
CA TYR A 988 15.63 0.33 5.73
C TYR A 988 15.14 -1.08 5.36
N GLN A 989 14.05 -1.14 4.62
CA GLN A 989 13.50 -2.37 4.08
C GLN A 989 13.33 -2.25 2.57
N ALA A 990 13.80 -3.24 1.84
CA ALA A 990 13.47 -3.37 0.42
C ALA A 990 11.98 -3.70 0.29
N ILE A 991 11.21 -2.82 -0.36
CA ILE A 991 9.74 -2.91 -0.39
C ILE A 991 9.29 -3.87 -1.47
N CYS A 992 9.83 -3.78 -2.64
CA CYS A 992 9.55 -4.64 -3.77
C CYS A 992 10.72 -5.57 -4.05
#